data_0cc72079fa98fdca1f27ebe32663d5c6
#
_entry.id   0cc72079fa98fdca1f27ebe32663d5c6
#
_cell.length_a   1.000
_cell.length_b   1.000
_cell.length_c   1.000
_cell.angle_alpha   90.00
_cell.angle_beta   90.00
_cell.angle_gamma   90.00
#
_symmetry.space_group_name_H-M   'P 1'
#
loop_
_entity.id
_entity.type
_entity.pdbx_description
1 polymer ?
#
loop_
_entity_poly.entity_id
_entity_poly.type
_entity_poly.pdbx_seq_one_letter_code
_entity_poly.pdbx_strand_id
1 'polypeptide(L)'
;MSKQFLYQKLDALKEFNNLKNLPEIIEKGLSENISLRDYQKEAFQYFVSYFENEELSKNNQLHTLFHMATGSGKTVIMAGLILYLFTKGYKNFIFFVNQTNVIEKTKENFLNELSTKYLFNENIEYLGEKIKIKMVDNFQNSLVNGNDINICFTTTQKLHIDLLDNKENSLTYADFEDNKVVFISDESHHINASTKKLNKTEENEKKTWETSIINAFYANKDSILLEFTATVDLKNKDIENKYRDKIVFNYPLKNFRESLYTKEFQNISTDTNLWDRTLIALVLSEYRKYLFTDLKLNIKPVLMLKSSKIIDSQNFYKEFLEKIKFLKTEELEKIFNETNIEILKKAFKYFIEKKKNLDFLLHSIKDSFQENNLIIVNGKEDLKRETQLLINSLEEINNPIRVVFAVDMLNEGWDVLNLFDIVRLYDTRQGSGQAGKIGTYTIKEAQLIGRGARYCPFKLNNEQEKYKRKYDDDLGNEYRILETMYFHSKNDSKYISELRKALVEIGMQDKEEKIIREYKIKENFKDTDFYKKGVIYFNEKIEKDRKDIIAVDERIKNKKYSYSIQSSKGKSINLFIKDNENFKNEVWDTSNILETKKLSEIDYHILLGASECFTELKFNILKIKFPNLKSMKEFLTSSNYLGNIEIEFISQNYLATIKGRDYFEALKKVFNDISQYIISLKPEYEGTKEFIHKKINEIIKGKKIYLSREIENGGKGESQILTPNLELRLDLTKEDWYIFNDNYGTSEEKAFIKYFKTDIAPKLDKKELEYYVIRNERELALYSFSNGSRFEPDYLLFIRKKKVDNDNIDYQVFIEPKGEHLLSEDNWKEVFLKDIKENFKLKRDRSKNLEFIKSKNHFLIGLPFFNRKFRKNEFNKAIEKFLDEI
;
A
#
# COMPACT_ATOMS: atom_id res chain seq x y z
N MET A 1 10.80 13.13 35.62
CA MET A 1 9.47 13.57 35.17
C MET A 1 9.42 13.43 33.65
N SER A 2 8.53 12.62 33.09
CA SER A 2 8.31 12.58 31.63
C SER A 2 7.85 13.97 31.19
N LYS A 3 8.56 14.60 30.28
CA LYS A 3 8.18 15.90 29.76
C LYS A 3 6.88 15.72 28.97
N GLN A 4 5.78 16.28 29.47
CA GLN A 4 4.47 16.25 28.82
C GLN A 4 4.48 17.02 27.49
N PHE A 5 3.68 16.57 26.52
CA PHE A 5 3.42 17.33 25.30
C PHE A 5 2.59 18.58 25.60
N LEU A 6 2.69 19.59 24.72
CA LEU A 6 1.91 20.82 24.87
C LEU A 6 0.39 20.54 24.87
N TYR A 7 -0.12 19.72 23.94
CA TYR A 7 -1.55 19.38 23.89
C TYR A 7 -2.03 18.70 25.18
N GLN A 8 -1.20 17.89 25.85
CA GLN A 8 -1.57 17.27 27.14
C GLN A 8 -1.74 18.30 28.27
N LYS A 9 -0.98 19.38 28.22
CA LYS A 9 -1.16 20.48 29.18
C LYS A 9 -2.47 21.25 28.91
N LEU A 10 -2.82 21.39 27.62
CA LEU A 10 -4.09 22.00 27.21
C LEU A 10 -5.29 21.10 27.51
N ASP A 11 -5.14 19.76 27.38
CA ASP A 11 -6.12 18.78 27.85
C ASP A 11 -6.43 18.99 29.33
N ALA A 12 -5.41 19.19 30.16
CA ALA A 12 -5.61 19.47 31.59
C ALA A 12 -6.37 20.78 31.84
N LEU A 13 -6.11 21.85 31.05
CA LEU A 13 -6.90 23.07 31.13
C LEU A 13 -8.38 22.85 30.76
N LYS A 14 -8.62 21.98 29.75
CA LYS A 14 -9.97 21.58 29.37
C LYS A 14 -10.71 20.86 30.52
N GLU A 15 -10.04 19.90 31.16
CA GLU A 15 -10.62 19.15 32.33
C GLU A 15 -11.02 20.08 33.48
N PHE A 16 -10.29 21.17 33.67
CA PHE A 16 -10.59 22.17 34.68
C PHE A 16 -11.50 23.31 34.20
N ASN A 17 -12.09 23.22 33.00
CA ASN A 17 -12.91 24.28 32.36
C ASN A 17 -12.21 25.65 32.26
N ASN A 18 -10.90 25.65 32.11
CA ASN A 18 -10.06 26.86 32.03
C ASN A 18 -9.64 27.22 30.59
N LEU A 19 -10.22 26.59 29.57
CA LEU A 19 -10.00 27.00 28.19
C LEU A 19 -10.70 28.33 27.90
N LYS A 20 -10.06 29.14 27.04
CA LYS A 20 -10.68 30.38 26.53
C LYS A 20 -11.87 30.02 25.65
N ASN A 21 -12.86 30.92 25.63
CA ASN A 21 -14.00 30.79 24.76
C ASN A 21 -13.62 30.93 23.28
N LEU A 22 -14.41 30.36 22.38
CA LEU A 22 -14.25 30.55 20.95
C LEU A 22 -14.45 32.05 20.62
N PRO A 23 -13.49 32.71 19.94
CA PRO A 23 -13.63 34.11 19.56
C PRO A 23 -14.78 34.35 18.59
N GLU A 24 -15.58 35.37 18.83
CA GLU A 24 -16.78 35.72 18.06
C GLU A 24 -16.45 35.96 16.54
N ILE A 25 -15.26 36.51 16.25
CA ILE A 25 -14.80 36.75 14.88
C ILE A 25 -14.65 35.45 14.09
N ILE A 26 -14.33 34.32 14.73
CA ILE A 26 -14.27 33.01 14.06
C ILE A 26 -15.68 32.55 13.70
N GLU A 27 -16.63 32.66 14.64
CA GLU A 27 -18.02 32.22 14.41
C GLU A 27 -18.73 33.05 13.35
N LYS A 28 -18.55 34.38 13.38
CA LYS A 28 -19.21 35.30 12.45
C LYS A 28 -18.47 35.51 11.13
N GLY A 29 -17.16 35.37 11.12
CA GLY A 29 -16.32 35.61 9.95
C GLY A 29 -16.13 34.41 9.04
N LEU A 30 -16.43 33.19 9.48
CA LEU A 30 -16.53 32.03 8.61
C LEU A 30 -17.86 31.99 7.88
N SER A 31 -17.90 31.33 6.71
CA SER A 31 -19.10 31.20 5.88
C SER A 31 -20.27 30.58 6.65
N GLU A 32 -21.46 31.09 6.46
CA GLU A 32 -22.71 30.59 7.07
C GLU A 32 -22.99 29.12 6.71
N ASN A 33 -22.43 28.64 5.62
CA ASN A 33 -22.51 27.23 5.22
C ASN A 33 -21.64 26.31 6.07
N ILE A 34 -20.75 26.86 6.94
CA ILE A 34 -19.83 26.11 7.78
C ILE A 34 -20.42 26.00 9.20
N SER A 35 -20.81 24.79 9.57
CA SER A 35 -21.10 24.46 10.98
C SER A 35 -19.85 23.85 11.62
N LEU A 36 -19.23 24.56 12.55
CA LEU A 36 -18.07 24.09 13.27
C LEU A 36 -18.41 22.86 14.13
N ARG A 37 -17.64 21.81 13.97
CA ARG A 37 -17.75 20.59 14.78
C ARG A 37 -17.07 20.79 16.14
N ASP A 38 -17.44 20.00 17.14
CA ASP A 38 -16.95 20.16 18.51
C ASP A 38 -15.42 20.14 18.58
N TYR A 39 -14.75 19.18 17.90
CA TYR A 39 -13.29 19.12 17.88
C TYR A 39 -12.64 20.32 17.13
N GLN A 40 -13.35 20.95 16.19
CA GLN A 40 -12.85 22.18 15.53
C GLN A 40 -12.94 23.38 16.45
N LYS A 41 -14.05 23.52 17.20
CA LYS A 41 -14.18 24.53 18.23
C LYS A 41 -13.08 24.35 19.31
N GLU A 42 -12.85 23.12 19.70
CA GLU A 42 -11.80 22.76 20.64
C GLU A 42 -10.40 23.11 20.12
N ALA A 43 -10.09 22.84 18.84
CA ALA A 43 -8.83 23.22 18.23
C ALA A 43 -8.57 24.74 18.29
N PHE A 44 -9.60 25.55 18.04
CA PHE A 44 -9.51 27.00 18.21
C PHE A 44 -9.31 27.39 19.67
N GLN A 45 -10.08 26.83 20.58
CA GLN A 45 -9.96 27.12 22.02
C GLN A 45 -8.56 26.77 22.56
N TYR A 46 -7.96 25.66 22.09
CA TYR A 46 -6.60 25.26 22.47
C TYR A 46 -5.58 26.26 21.97
N PHE A 47 -5.68 26.69 20.70
CA PHE A 47 -4.78 27.70 20.16
C PHE A 47 -4.92 29.04 20.87
N VAL A 48 -6.16 29.53 21.06
CA VAL A 48 -6.44 30.80 21.73
C VAL A 48 -5.93 30.77 23.19
N SER A 49 -6.18 29.65 23.90
CA SER A 49 -5.71 29.48 25.28
C SER A 49 -4.17 29.45 25.35
N TYR A 50 -3.49 28.84 24.38
CA TYR A 50 -2.05 28.84 24.30
C TYR A 50 -1.49 30.20 23.94
N PHE A 51 -2.08 30.87 22.93
CA PHE A 51 -1.65 32.17 22.44
C PHE A 51 -1.77 33.27 23.51
N GLU A 52 -2.86 33.28 24.28
CA GLU A 52 -3.15 34.29 25.31
C GLU A 52 -2.55 33.95 26.68
N ASN A 53 -2.00 32.77 26.87
CA ASN A 53 -1.41 32.35 28.13
C ASN A 53 0.10 32.63 28.15
N GLU A 54 0.46 33.73 28.82
CA GLU A 54 1.85 34.13 28.95
C GLU A 54 2.75 33.08 29.63
N GLU A 55 2.23 32.24 30.53
CA GLU A 55 3.00 31.21 31.20
C GLU A 55 3.33 30.01 30.32
N LEU A 56 2.44 29.65 29.40
CA LEU A 56 2.62 28.56 28.48
C LEU A 56 3.45 28.97 27.24
N SER A 57 3.30 30.24 26.81
CA SER A 57 3.95 30.75 25.59
C SER A 57 5.28 31.47 25.85
N LYS A 58 5.66 31.68 27.15
CA LYS A 58 6.87 32.38 27.54
C LYS A 58 8.14 31.80 26.97
N ASN A 59 8.86 32.57 26.23
CA ASN A 59 10.26 32.52 25.80
C ASN A 59 10.57 32.04 24.39
N ASN A 60 9.62 31.61 23.59
CA ASN A 60 9.90 31.19 22.20
C ASN A 60 8.96 31.89 21.23
N GLN A 61 9.46 32.27 20.08
CA GLN A 61 8.64 32.67 18.94
C GLN A 61 7.57 31.60 18.64
N LEU A 62 6.34 32.03 18.35
CA LEU A 62 5.19 31.12 18.28
C LEU A 62 5.29 30.20 17.08
N HIS A 63 5.53 28.93 17.35
CA HIS A 63 5.57 27.86 16.37
C HIS A 63 4.68 26.72 16.86
N THR A 64 3.57 26.45 16.17
CA THR A 64 2.59 25.46 16.58
C THR A 64 2.32 24.45 15.47
N LEU A 65 1.97 23.22 15.89
CA LEU A 65 1.58 22.12 15.01
C LEU A 65 0.19 21.62 15.36
N PHE A 66 -0.69 21.59 14.37
CA PHE A 66 -1.99 20.93 14.43
C PHE A 66 -1.86 19.55 13.79
N HIS A 67 -1.80 18.51 14.61
CA HIS A 67 -1.86 17.14 14.18
C HIS A 67 -3.30 16.69 14.07
N MET A 68 -3.87 16.74 12.89
CA MET A 68 -5.29 16.48 12.65
C MET A 68 -5.47 15.54 11.47
N ALA A 69 -6.37 14.57 11.60
CA ALA A 69 -6.71 13.64 10.53
C ALA A 69 -6.93 14.36 9.19
N THR A 70 -6.58 13.73 8.09
CA THR A 70 -6.92 14.28 6.77
C THR A 70 -8.44 14.35 6.65
N GLY A 71 -9.00 15.43 6.08
CA GLY A 71 -10.45 15.66 5.98
C GLY A 71 -11.13 16.18 7.25
N SER A 72 -10.41 16.32 8.38
CA SER A 72 -10.98 16.90 9.60
C SER A 72 -11.27 18.41 9.50
N GLY A 73 -11.05 19.02 8.34
CA GLY A 73 -11.29 20.44 8.11
C GLY A 73 -10.13 21.33 8.56
N LYS A 74 -8.88 20.87 8.40
CA LYS A 74 -7.68 21.70 8.67
C LYS A 74 -7.76 23.08 8.01
N THR A 75 -8.26 23.14 6.76
CA THR A 75 -8.40 24.39 6.01
C THR A 75 -9.40 25.37 6.67
N VAL A 76 -10.45 24.85 7.32
CA VAL A 76 -11.39 25.66 8.13
C VAL A 76 -10.69 26.22 9.36
N ILE A 77 -9.84 25.41 10.00
CA ILE A 77 -9.05 25.89 11.14
C ILE A 77 -8.07 26.99 10.68
N MET A 78 -7.40 26.82 9.55
CA MET A 78 -6.52 27.86 8.97
C MET A 78 -7.28 29.17 8.74
N ALA A 79 -8.47 29.09 8.10
CA ALA A 79 -9.30 30.27 7.82
C ALA A 79 -9.72 30.99 9.12
N GLY A 80 -10.21 30.26 10.13
CA GLY A 80 -10.60 30.85 11.42
C GLY A 80 -9.42 31.46 12.19
N LEU A 81 -8.21 30.84 12.09
CA LEU A 81 -7.01 31.38 12.71
C LEU A 81 -6.52 32.65 12.00
N ILE A 82 -6.68 32.75 10.68
CA ILE A 82 -6.40 33.98 9.93
C ILE A 82 -7.28 35.14 10.49
N LEU A 83 -8.58 34.90 10.64
CA LEU A 83 -9.50 35.90 11.20
C LEU A 83 -9.13 36.29 12.62
N TYR A 84 -8.84 35.33 13.47
CA TYR A 84 -8.46 35.58 14.85
C TYR A 84 -7.15 36.37 14.95
N LEU A 85 -6.11 35.94 14.22
CA LEU A 85 -4.81 36.62 14.25
C LEU A 85 -4.87 38.02 13.63
N PHE A 86 -5.78 38.24 12.67
CA PHE A 86 -6.05 39.59 12.19
C PHE A 86 -6.51 40.52 13.32
N THR A 87 -7.36 40.07 14.23
CA THR A 87 -7.79 40.86 15.40
C THR A 87 -6.64 41.13 16.38
N LYS A 88 -5.55 40.35 16.30
CA LYS A 88 -4.31 40.54 17.08
C LYS A 88 -3.27 41.40 16.32
N GLY A 89 -3.69 42.01 15.19
CA GLY A 89 -2.89 42.92 14.41
C GLY A 89 -1.95 42.26 13.42
N TYR A 90 -2.15 40.98 13.03
CA TYR A 90 -1.45 40.35 11.94
C TYR A 90 -2.24 40.57 10.63
N LYS A 91 -1.61 41.19 9.65
CA LYS A 91 -2.25 41.51 8.36
C LYS A 91 -1.68 40.70 7.22
N ASN A 92 -0.46 40.21 7.34
CA ASN A 92 0.27 39.50 6.29
C ASN A 92 0.39 38.02 6.60
N PHE A 93 -0.08 37.19 5.66
CA PHE A 93 -0.13 35.74 5.77
C PHE A 93 0.55 35.11 4.56
N ILE A 94 1.31 34.05 4.77
CA ILE A 94 1.86 33.25 3.67
C ILE A 94 1.40 31.80 3.82
N PHE A 95 0.69 31.32 2.80
CA PHE A 95 0.30 29.91 2.71
C PHE A 95 1.24 29.18 1.77
N PHE A 96 1.83 28.09 2.24
CA PHE A 96 2.76 27.31 1.42
C PHE A 96 2.59 25.79 1.64
N VAL A 97 2.83 25.03 0.57
CA VAL A 97 2.73 23.57 0.53
C VAL A 97 3.59 23.04 -0.61
N ASN A 98 3.90 21.74 -0.61
CA ASN A 98 4.76 21.16 -1.66
C ASN A 98 4.11 20.97 -3.02
N GLN A 99 2.78 21.00 -3.10
CA GLN A 99 2.04 20.63 -4.32
C GLN A 99 1.20 21.80 -4.83
N THR A 100 1.34 22.12 -6.12
CA THR A 100 0.60 23.24 -6.78
C THR A 100 -0.91 23.03 -6.80
N ASN A 101 -1.40 21.80 -6.97
CA ASN A 101 -2.84 21.50 -6.96
C ASN A 101 -3.50 21.79 -5.61
N VAL A 102 -2.78 21.64 -4.50
CA VAL A 102 -3.29 21.99 -3.16
C VAL A 102 -3.38 23.52 -3.03
N ILE A 103 -2.43 24.27 -3.59
CA ILE A 103 -2.47 25.74 -3.62
C ILE A 103 -3.71 26.22 -4.37
N GLU A 104 -3.94 25.74 -5.59
CA GLU A 104 -5.09 26.18 -6.41
C GLU A 104 -6.42 25.86 -5.71
N LYS A 105 -6.56 24.70 -5.10
CA LYS A 105 -7.74 24.35 -4.30
C LYS A 105 -7.92 25.27 -3.09
N THR A 106 -6.82 25.63 -2.41
CA THR A 106 -6.90 26.51 -1.25
C THR A 106 -7.20 27.95 -1.66
N LYS A 107 -6.65 28.43 -2.77
CA LYS A 107 -7.02 29.72 -3.36
C LYS A 107 -8.52 29.80 -3.69
N GLU A 108 -9.05 28.73 -4.33
CA GLU A 108 -10.47 28.63 -4.64
C GLU A 108 -11.34 28.76 -3.37
N ASN A 109 -10.96 28.07 -2.30
CA ASN A 109 -11.70 28.09 -1.03
C ASN A 109 -11.54 29.42 -0.27
N PHE A 110 -10.46 30.19 -0.48
CA PHE A 110 -10.17 31.41 0.27
C PHE A 110 -10.56 32.69 -0.47
N LEU A 111 -10.62 32.66 -1.79
CA LEU A 111 -10.72 33.86 -2.61
C LEU A 111 -11.96 33.89 -3.53
N ASN A 112 -12.50 32.71 -3.89
CA ASN A 112 -13.63 32.65 -4.80
C ASN A 112 -14.97 32.62 -4.03
N GLU A 113 -15.61 33.77 -3.87
CA GLU A 113 -16.89 33.93 -3.21
C GLU A 113 -18.02 33.12 -3.87
N LEU A 114 -17.88 32.78 -5.16
CA LEU A 114 -18.87 31.97 -5.90
C LEU A 114 -18.70 30.47 -5.67
N SER A 115 -17.62 30.05 -5.01
CA SER A 115 -17.37 28.64 -4.72
C SER A 115 -18.28 28.14 -3.61
N THR A 116 -18.89 26.98 -3.81
CA THR A 116 -19.66 26.30 -2.75
C THR A 116 -18.83 25.91 -1.54
N LYS A 117 -17.51 25.98 -1.67
CA LYS A 117 -16.52 25.67 -0.61
C LYS A 117 -15.80 26.93 -0.10
N TYR A 118 -16.30 28.13 -0.41
CA TYR A 118 -15.77 29.38 0.10
C TYR A 118 -15.87 29.41 1.63
N LEU A 119 -14.77 29.78 2.31
CA LEU A 119 -14.65 29.58 3.74
C LEU A 119 -15.01 30.80 4.58
N PHE A 120 -15.08 31.97 4.00
CA PHE A 120 -15.31 33.19 4.74
C PHE A 120 -16.73 33.71 4.53
N ASN A 121 -17.16 34.57 5.45
CA ASN A 121 -18.41 35.31 5.25
C ASN A 121 -18.20 36.45 4.22
N GLU A 122 -19.17 36.71 3.38
CA GLU A 122 -19.13 37.80 2.40
C GLU A 122 -19.00 39.20 3.07
N ASN A 123 -19.46 39.32 4.31
CA ASN A 123 -19.46 40.55 5.08
C ASN A 123 -18.75 40.32 6.42
N ILE A 124 -17.40 40.34 6.39
CA ILE A 124 -16.63 40.28 7.61
C ILE A 124 -16.45 41.68 8.13
N GLU A 125 -16.86 41.94 9.37
CA GLU A 125 -16.73 43.24 10.04
C GLU A 125 -15.89 43.09 11.31
N TYR A 126 -15.00 44.04 11.52
CA TYR A 126 -14.20 44.15 12.73
C TYR A 126 -14.06 45.64 13.12
N LEU A 127 -14.40 45.99 14.36
CA LEU A 127 -14.38 47.38 14.86
C LEU A 127 -15.21 48.37 14.01
N GLY A 128 -16.27 47.88 13.37
CA GLY A 128 -17.15 48.70 12.50
C GLY A 128 -16.64 48.92 11.09
N GLU A 129 -15.53 48.24 10.70
CA GLU A 129 -15.00 48.35 9.37
C GLU A 129 -15.07 46.99 8.64
N LYS A 130 -15.34 47.03 7.33
CA LYS A 130 -15.40 45.82 6.49
C LYS A 130 -13.97 45.33 6.15
N ILE A 131 -13.71 44.05 6.41
CA ILE A 131 -12.44 43.39 6.12
C ILE A 131 -12.52 42.72 4.75
N LYS A 132 -11.47 42.88 3.94
CA LYS A 132 -11.31 42.16 2.66
C LYS A 132 -10.13 41.24 2.70
N ILE A 133 -10.29 40.08 2.06
CA ILE A 133 -9.20 39.11 1.88
C ILE A 133 -8.63 39.32 0.49
N LYS A 134 -7.32 39.54 0.39
CA LYS A 134 -6.63 39.83 -0.86
C LYS A 134 -5.45 38.89 -1.08
N MET A 135 -5.29 38.42 -2.31
CA MET A 135 -4.07 37.76 -2.73
C MET A 135 -3.00 38.81 -3.05
N VAL A 136 -1.78 38.58 -2.56
CA VAL A 136 -0.61 39.39 -2.82
C VAL A 136 0.59 38.55 -3.25
N ASP A 137 1.47 39.08 -4.07
CA ASP A 137 2.69 38.39 -4.51
C ASP A 137 3.84 38.59 -3.54
N ASN A 138 3.92 39.75 -2.88
CA ASN A 138 4.87 40.10 -1.83
C ASN A 138 4.26 41.10 -0.83
N PHE A 139 4.98 41.45 0.24
CA PHE A 139 4.49 42.33 1.30
C PHE A 139 4.95 43.76 1.22
N GLN A 140 5.86 44.08 0.28
CA GLN A 140 6.41 45.44 0.10
C GLN A 140 5.46 46.35 -0.67
N ASN A 141 4.71 45.83 -1.63
CA ASN A 141 3.81 46.59 -2.48
C ASN A 141 2.42 46.80 -1.85
N SER A 142 2.30 46.64 -0.56
CA SER A 142 1.05 46.90 0.14
C SER A 142 0.79 48.43 0.19
N LEU A 143 0.23 48.99 -0.85
CA LEU A 143 -0.76 50.08 -0.74
C LEU A 143 -1.94 49.53 0.09
N VAL A 144 -1.58 49.09 1.30
CA VAL A 144 -2.47 48.36 2.19
C VAL A 144 -3.29 49.42 2.90
N ASN A 145 -4.52 49.58 2.45
CA ASN A 145 -5.54 50.17 3.28
C ASN A 145 -5.57 49.36 4.57
N GLY A 146 -5.53 50.00 5.72
CA GLY A 146 -5.20 49.42 7.02
C GLY A 146 -6.03 48.24 7.52
N ASN A 147 -7.07 47.78 6.78
CA ASN A 147 -8.04 46.78 7.20
C ASN A 147 -8.19 45.58 6.26
N ASP A 148 -7.18 45.27 5.45
CA ASP A 148 -7.22 44.08 4.57
C ASP A 148 -6.36 42.94 5.12
N ILE A 149 -6.79 41.71 4.87
CA ILE A 149 -6.03 40.48 5.10
C ILE A 149 -5.28 40.14 3.81
N ASN A 150 -3.96 40.20 3.84
CA ASN A 150 -3.10 39.91 2.70
C ASN A 150 -2.60 38.47 2.77
N ILE A 151 -2.85 37.67 1.74
CA ILE A 151 -2.40 36.27 1.69
C ILE A 151 -1.54 36.04 0.46
N CYS A 152 -0.30 35.63 0.67
CA CYS A 152 0.59 35.14 -0.37
C CYS A 152 0.49 33.63 -0.47
N PHE A 153 0.30 33.07 -1.68
CA PHE A 153 0.22 31.63 -1.93
C PHE A 153 1.43 31.18 -2.73
N THR A 154 2.20 30.22 -2.20
CA THR A 154 3.42 29.74 -2.85
C THR A 154 3.66 28.24 -2.58
N THR A 155 4.59 27.64 -3.33
CA THR A 155 5.11 26.31 -2.98
C THR A 155 6.36 26.44 -2.12
N THR A 156 6.65 25.44 -1.31
CA THR A 156 7.89 25.36 -0.53
C THR A 156 9.13 25.57 -1.42
N GLN A 157 9.14 24.93 -2.59
CA GLN A 157 10.22 25.05 -3.56
C GLN A 157 10.32 26.47 -4.16
N LYS A 158 9.19 27.07 -4.54
CA LYS A 158 9.19 28.44 -5.09
C LYS A 158 9.65 29.44 -4.04
N LEU A 159 9.15 29.34 -2.79
CA LEU A 159 9.57 30.19 -1.70
C LEU A 159 11.09 30.12 -1.46
N HIS A 160 11.65 28.90 -1.46
CA HIS A 160 13.10 28.72 -1.33
C HIS A 160 13.87 29.38 -2.48
N ILE A 161 13.43 29.23 -3.73
CA ILE A 161 14.07 29.87 -4.90
C ILE A 161 13.97 31.39 -4.81
N ASP A 162 12.79 31.93 -4.49
CA ASP A 162 12.55 33.36 -4.37
C ASP A 162 13.43 34.00 -3.28
N LEU A 163 13.67 33.28 -2.17
CA LEU A 163 14.54 33.74 -1.08
C LEU A 163 16.06 33.72 -1.44
N LEU A 164 16.46 32.88 -2.41
CA LEU A 164 17.86 32.76 -2.83
C LEU A 164 18.18 33.63 -4.04
N ASP A 165 17.21 33.89 -4.91
CA ASP A 165 17.41 34.58 -6.19
C ASP A 165 16.48 35.81 -6.26
N ASN A 166 17.04 36.98 -5.94
CA ASN A 166 16.30 38.26 -5.89
C ASN A 166 15.79 38.65 -7.28
N LYS A 167 14.61 38.16 -7.63
CA LYS A 167 13.87 38.54 -8.84
C LYS A 167 12.93 39.70 -8.52
N GLU A 168 12.65 40.52 -9.52
CA GLU A 168 11.65 41.57 -9.43
C GLU A 168 10.29 40.98 -9.02
N ASN A 169 9.66 41.56 -8.01
CA ASN A 169 8.39 41.09 -7.40
C ASN A 169 8.43 39.71 -6.68
N SER A 170 9.59 39.15 -6.39
CA SER A 170 9.73 37.96 -5.55
C SER A 170 9.73 38.29 -4.06
N LEU A 171 9.41 37.31 -3.22
CA LEU A 171 9.58 37.42 -1.77
C LEU A 171 11.06 37.40 -1.40
N THR A 172 11.48 38.33 -0.56
CA THR A 172 12.86 38.43 -0.07
C THR A 172 12.92 38.35 1.44
N TYR A 173 14.10 38.15 2.03
CA TYR A 173 14.26 38.18 3.48
C TYR A 173 13.87 39.55 4.08
N ALA A 174 14.05 40.65 3.35
CA ALA A 174 13.65 42.00 3.80
C ALA A 174 12.12 42.08 4.01
N ASP A 175 11.32 41.37 3.18
CA ASP A 175 9.87 41.33 3.39
C ASP A 175 9.50 40.73 4.74
N PHE A 176 10.28 39.76 5.22
CA PHE A 176 10.06 39.08 6.49
C PHE A 176 10.70 39.80 7.67
N GLU A 177 11.77 40.58 7.47
CA GLU A 177 12.39 41.42 8.51
C GLU A 177 11.49 42.60 8.85
N ASP A 178 10.92 43.25 7.85
CA ASP A 178 10.14 44.46 8.00
C ASP A 178 8.69 44.20 8.44
N ASN A 179 8.19 43.00 8.18
CA ASN A 179 6.79 42.64 8.45
C ASN A 179 6.69 41.47 9.42
N LYS A 180 5.72 41.56 10.35
CA LYS A 180 5.32 40.40 11.10
C LYS A 180 4.37 39.55 10.24
N VAL A 181 4.75 38.31 9.94
CA VAL A 181 4.09 37.45 9.00
C VAL A 181 3.61 36.19 9.70
N VAL A 182 2.39 35.74 9.36
CA VAL A 182 1.90 34.42 9.78
C VAL A 182 2.19 33.42 8.66
N PHE A 183 3.08 32.47 8.92
CA PHE A 183 3.42 31.36 8.07
C PHE A 183 2.43 30.22 8.30
N ILE A 184 1.75 29.77 7.27
CA ILE A 184 0.78 28.66 7.31
C ILE A 184 1.27 27.57 6.37
N SER A 185 1.67 26.42 6.95
CA SER A 185 2.14 25.24 6.22
C SER A 185 1.11 24.13 6.27
N ASP A 186 0.60 23.69 5.12
CA ASP A 186 -0.20 22.47 5.04
C ASP A 186 0.68 21.28 4.63
N GLU A 187 0.31 20.07 5.09
CA GLU A 187 1.05 18.84 4.89
C GLU A 187 2.55 18.95 5.28
N SER A 188 2.81 19.57 6.44
CA SER A 188 4.16 19.90 6.93
C SER A 188 5.11 18.69 7.07
N HIS A 189 4.58 17.45 7.08
CA HIS A 189 5.40 16.24 7.08
C HIS A 189 6.29 16.10 5.81
N HIS A 190 5.99 16.82 4.73
CA HIS A 190 6.83 16.87 3.54
C HIS A 190 8.05 17.79 3.70
N ILE A 191 8.01 18.71 4.64
CA ILE A 191 9.11 19.63 4.93
C ILE A 191 10.15 18.95 5.82
N ASN A 192 9.72 17.99 6.67
CA ASN A 192 10.57 17.29 7.60
C ASN A 192 11.34 16.14 6.94
N ALA A 193 12.63 16.33 6.66
CA ALA A 193 13.51 15.39 5.97
C ALA A 193 13.67 14.02 6.67
N SER A 194 13.35 13.92 7.96
CA SER A 194 13.58 12.72 8.78
C SER A 194 12.49 11.65 8.71
N THR A 195 11.38 11.89 8.00
CA THR A 195 10.21 11.00 8.02
C THR A 195 10.18 9.92 6.94
N LYS A 196 11.04 9.99 5.91
CA LYS A 196 11.15 8.95 4.85
C LYS A 196 12.63 8.66 4.57
N LYS A 197 12.97 7.41 4.24
CA LYS A 197 14.25 7.07 3.61
C LYS A 197 14.25 7.65 2.19
N LEU A 198 14.68 8.88 2.08
CA LEU A 198 14.93 9.58 0.82
C LEU A 198 16.34 9.24 0.31
N ASN A 199 16.57 9.41 -0.98
CA ASN A 199 17.93 9.44 -1.52
C ASN A 199 18.69 10.62 -0.88
N LYS A 200 20.00 10.47 -0.63
CA LYS A 200 20.82 11.52 0.03
C LYS A 200 20.68 12.90 -0.62
N THR A 201 20.47 12.97 -1.91
CA THR A 201 20.28 14.22 -2.67
C THR A 201 18.95 14.89 -2.31
N GLU A 202 17.86 14.14 -2.33
CA GLU A 202 16.52 14.63 -1.97
C GLU A 202 16.42 15.02 -0.48
N GLU A 203 17.14 14.30 0.38
CA GLU A 203 17.24 14.64 1.80
C GLU A 203 17.96 15.94 2.04
N ASN A 204 19.05 16.20 1.31
CA ASN A 204 19.81 17.45 1.38
C ASN A 204 19.01 18.63 0.83
N GLU A 205 18.31 18.47 -0.28
CA GLU A 205 17.43 19.50 -0.85
C GLU A 205 16.32 19.90 0.12
N LYS A 206 15.64 18.93 0.72
CA LYS A 206 14.59 19.20 1.70
C LYS A 206 15.10 19.87 2.97
N LYS A 207 16.26 19.49 3.47
CA LYS A 207 16.92 20.20 4.59
C LYS A 207 17.23 21.65 4.24
N THR A 208 17.61 21.92 3.01
CA THR A 208 17.89 23.27 2.54
C THR A 208 16.63 24.12 2.46
N TRP A 209 15.51 23.54 1.96
CA TRP A 209 14.21 24.24 1.92
C TRP A 209 13.67 24.54 3.32
N GLU A 210 13.72 23.55 4.22
CA GLU A 210 13.33 23.72 5.63
C GLU A 210 14.14 24.86 6.28
N THR A 211 15.44 24.90 6.05
CA THR A 211 16.32 25.94 6.58
C THR A 211 15.92 27.32 6.07
N SER A 212 15.61 27.48 4.78
CA SER A 212 15.20 28.80 4.23
C SER A 212 13.89 29.30 4.84
N ILE A 213 12.90 28.42 5.01
CA ILE A 213 11.62 28.79 5.64
C ILE A 213 11.84 29.17 7.10
N ILE A 214 12.62 28.39 7.82
CA ILE A 214 12.91 28.66 9.24
C ILE A 214 13.70 29.98 9.40
N ASN A 215 14.63 30.27 8.51
CA ASN A 215 15.35 31.54 8.52
C ASN A 215 14.42 32.75 8.25
N ALA A 216 13.50 32.61 7.27
CA ALA A 216 12.48 33.61 7.02
C ALA A 216 11.53 33.82 8.21
N PHE A 217 11.15 32.75 8.89
CA PHE A 217 10.34 32.82 10.12
C PHE A 217 11.06 33.53 11.27
N TYR A 218 12.35 33.27 11.45
CA TYR A 218 13.14 33.89 12.50
C TYR A 218 13.61 35.31 12.17
N ALA A 219 13.46 35.79 10.93
CA ALA A 219 13.83 37.12 10.51
C ALA A 219 13.08 38.20 11.33
N ASN A 220 11.83 37.94 11.72
CA ASN A 220 11.06 38.81 12.60
C ASN A 220 10.52 38.02 13.79
N LYS A 221 10.93 38.43 15.01
CA LYS A 221 10.57 37.74 16.27
C LYS A 221 9.05 37.63 16.54
N ASP A 222 8.27 38.55 15.96
CA ASP A 222 6.82 38.62 16.16
C ASP A 222 6.08 37.81 15.10
N SER A 223 6.76 37.18 14.14
CA SER A 223 6.17 36.26 13.16
C SER A 223 5.73 34.95 13.82
N ILE A 224 4.72 34.32 13.24
CA ILE A 224 4.08 33.08 13.73
C ILE A 224 4.25 32.00 12.68
N LEU A 225 4.50 30.74 13.12
CA LEU A 225 4.50 29.56 12.24
C LEU A 225 3.42 28.58 12.70
N LEU A 226 2.42 28.35 11.82
CA LEU A 226 1.34 27.40 12.00
C LEU A 226 1.54 26.22 11.05
N GLU A 227 1.85 25.06 11.55
CA GLU A 227 2.00 23.82 10.79
C GLU A 227 0.77 22.96 10.94
N PHE A 228 0.34 22.36 9.83
CA PHE A 228 -0.78 21.42 9.78
C PHE A 228 -0.34 20.12 9.13
N THR A 229 -0.68 18.98 9.74
CA THR A 229 -0.38 17.67 9.17
C THR A 229 -1.33 16.60 9.68
N ALA A 230 -1.54 15.57 8.86
CA ALA A 230 -2.30 14.39 9.28
C ALA A 230 -1.40 13.27 9.82
N THR A 231 -0.10 13.35 9.59
CA THR A 231 0.84 12.27 9.90
C THR A 231 2.04 12.81 10.65
N VAL A 232 2.23 12.35 11.89
CA VAL A 232 3.39 12.64 12.72
C VAL A 232 3.87 11.32 13.33
N ASP A 233 5.12 10.94 13.08
CA ASP A 233 5.70 9.75 13.71
C ASP A 233 6.30 10.09 15.08
N LEU A 234 5.47 10.16 16.09
CA LEU A 234 5.87 10.44 17.47
C LEU A 234 6.67 9.29 18.13
N LYS A 235 6.85 8.14 17.44
CA LYS A 235 7.73 7.07 17.89
C LYS A 235 9.19 7.37 17.54
N ASN A 236 9.44 8.23 16.58
CA ASN A 236 10.76 8.74 16.26
C ASN A 236 11.14 9.81 17.28
N LYS A 237 12.20 9.56 18.05
CA LYS A 237 12.67 10.44 19.13
C LYS A 237 13.05 11.84 18.64
N ASP A 238 13.58 11.98 17.44
CA ASP A 238 13.98 13.27 16.90
C ASP A 238 12.75 14.13 16.59
N ILE A 239 11.72 13.53 16.00
CA ILE A 239 10.44 14.16 15.71
C ILE A 239 9.69 14.48 17.02
N GLU A 240 9.65 13.54 17.94
CA GLU A 240 9.08 13.75 19.27
C GLU A 240 9.72 14.95 19.97
N ASN A 241 11.05 15.02 19.99
CA ASN A 241 11.76 16.14 20.63
C ASN A 241 11.51 17.47 19.93
N LYS A 242 11.45 17.48 18.57
CA LYS A 242 11.18 18.69 17.79
C LYS A 242 9.80 19.27 18.04
N TYR A 243 8.78 18.42 18.21
CA TYR A 243 7.39 18.85 18.24
C TYR A 243 6.70 18.70 19.60
N ARG A 244 7.39 18.24 20.63
CA ARG A 244 6.79 18.02 21.97
C ARG A 244 6.14 19.27 22.56
N ASP A 245 6.77 20.41 22.38
CA ASP A 245 6.32 21.73 22.86
C ASP A 245 5.54 22.54 21.83
N LYS A 246 5.25 21.96 20.66
CA LYS A 246 4.63 22.65 19.54
C LYS A 246 3.28 22.08 19.14
N ILE A 247 3.00 20.79 19.42
CA ILE A 247 1.70 20.22 19.10
C ILE A 247 0.64 20.85 20.00
N VAL A 248 -0.08 21.82 19.45
CA VAL A 248 -1.14 22.53 20.16
C VAL A 248 -2.44 21.74 20.19
N PHE A 249 -2.72 20.99 19.13
CA PHE A 249 -3.91 20.16 19.03
C PHE A 249 -3.58 18.81 18.39
N ASN A 250 -4.02 17.71 19.03
CA ASN A 250 -3.70 16.35 18.60
C ASN A 250 -4.99 15.54 18.38
N TYR A 251 -5.45 15.47 17.13
CA TYR A 251 -6.68 14.81 16.73
C TYR A 251 -6.42 13.86 15.53
N PRO A 252 -5.65 12.77 15.75
CA PRO A 252 -5.34 11.79 14.73
C PRO A 252 -6.59 11.02 14.27
N LEU A 253 -6.45 10.20 13.23
CA LEU A 253 -7.54 9.45 12.63
C LEU A 253 -8.26 8.54 13.64
N LYS A 254 -7.55 8.04 14.66
CA LYS A 254 -8.14 7.26 15.75
C LYS A 254 -9.24 8.06 16.48
N ASN A 255 -8.93 9.28 16.94
CA ASN A 255 -9.89 10.14 17.64
C ASN A 255 -11.06 10.53 16.73
N PHE A 256 -10.76 10.77 15.44
CA PHE A 256 -11.76 11.09 14.44
C PHE A 256 -12.75 9.93 14.23
N ARG A 257 -12.26 8.69 14.25
CA ARG A 257 -13.08 7.47 14.19
C ARG A 257 -13.89 7.26 15.48
N GLU A 258 -13.26 7.40 16.64
CA GLU A 258 -13.92 7.25 17.93
C GLU A 258 -15.05 8.28 18.15
N SER A 259 -14.90 9.46 17.55
CA SER A 259 -15.97 10.48 17.51
C SER A 259 -17.02 10.23 16.42
N LEU A 260 -17.03 9.06 15.80
CA LEU A 260 -17.98 8.56 14.80
C LEU A 260 -17.96 9.30 13.45
N TYR A 261 -16.95 10.12 13.15
CA TYR A 261 -16.84 10.88 11.91
C TYR A 261 -16.24 10.08 10.73
N THR A 262 -16.00 8.77 10.88
CA THR A 262 -15.61 7.92 9.76
C THR A 262 -16.74 6.96 9.40
N LYS A 263 -16.80 6.52 8.15
CA LYS A 263 -17.52 5.30 7.78
C LYS A 263 -16.91 4.11 8.52
N GLU A 264 -17.68 3.08 8.75
CA GLU A 264 -17.14 1.78 9.14
C GLU A 264 -16.33 1.20 7.97
N PHE A 265 -15.24 0.51 8.27
CA PHE A 265 -14.42 -0.15 7.27
C PHE A 265 -14.60 -1.66 7.34
N GLN A 266 -14.86 -2.29 6.20
CA GLN A 266 -14.90 -3.74 6.08
C GLN A 266 -14.11 -4.20 4.85
N ASN A 267 -13.28 -5.23 5.02
CA ASN A 267 -12.59 -5.89 3.92
C ASN A 267 -13.42 -7.08 3.44
N ILE A 268 -13.81 -7.06 2.17
CA ILE A 268 -14.41 -8.21 1.48
C ILE A 268 -13.28 -8.93 0.75
N SER A 269 -12.80 -10.02 1.34
CA SER A 269 -11.80 -10.88 0.72
C SER A 269 -12.47 -12.06 0.02
N THR A 270 -12.19 -12.21 -1.27
CA THR A 270 -12.77 -13.28 -2.08
C THR A 270 -11.69 -14.01 -2.87
N ASP A 271 -11.93 -15.27 -3.13
CA ASP A 271 -11.08 -16.10 -3.99
C ASP A 271 -11.55 -16.13 -5.45
N THR A 272 -12.55 -15.32 -5.75
CA THR A 272 -13.09 -15.15 -7.11
C THR A 272 -12.07 -14.46 -8.02
N ASN A 273 -12.27 -14.64 -9.33
CA ASN A 273 -11.49 -13.91 -10.32
C ASN A 273 -11.71 -12.38 -10.20
N LEU A 274 -10.90 -11.62 -10.90
CA LEU A 274 -10.90 -10.16 -10.82
C LEU A 274 -12.24 -9.55 -11.27
N TRP A 275 -12.85 -10.09 -12.31
CA TRP A 275 -14.14 -9.62 -12.81
C TRP A 275 -15.26 -9.87 -11.81
N ASP A 276 -15.38 -11.09 -11.26
CA ASP A 276 -16.40 -11.41 -10.27
C ASP A 276 -16.27 -10.54 -9.01
N ARG A 277 -15.04 -10.28 -8.55
CA ARG A 277 -14.76 -9.33 -7.45
C ARG A 277 -15.24 -7.92 -7.78
N THR A 278 -15.00 -7.46 -9.00
CA THR A 278 -15.47 -6.16 -9.46
C THR A 278 -17.00 -6.14 -9.54
N LEU A 279 -17.61 -7.17 -10.09
CA LEU A 279 -19.07 -7.28 -10.21
C LEU A 279 -19.77 -7.28 -8.85
N ILE A 280 -19.19 -7.93 -7.83
CA ILE A 280 -19.65 -7.83 -6.43
C ILE A 280 -19.71 -6.37 -5.96
N ALA A 281 -18.66 -5.60 -6.23
CA ALA A 281 -18.63 -4.19 -5.84
C ALA A 281 -19.66 -3.35 -6.62
N LEU A 282 -19.90 -3.66 -7.90
CA LEU A 282 -20.95 -2.99 -8.70
C LEU A 282 -22.34 -3.27 -8.14
N VAL A 283 -22.64 -4.53 -7.78
CA VAL A 283 -23.91 -4.91 -7.14
C VAL A 283 -24.13 -4.17 -5.83
N LEU A 284 -23.12 -4.10 -4.97
CA LEU A 284 -23.22 -3.37 -3.70
C LEU A 284 -23.36 -1.86 -3.91
N SER A 285 -22.69 -1.30 -4.91
CA SER A 285 -22.83 0.13 -5.29
C SER A 285 -24.24 0.45 -5.78
N GLU A 286 -24.86 -0.42 -6.61
CA GLU A 286 -26.23 -0.24 -7.05
C GLU A 286 -27.24 -0.42 -5.91
N TYR A 287 -27.03 -1.41 -5.05
CA TYR A 287 -27.86 -1.59 -3.85
C TYR A 287 -27.86 -0.34 -2.98
N ARG A 288 -26.69 0.21 -2.71
CA ARG A 288 -26.53 1.46 -1.94
C ARG A 288 -27.21 2.66 -2.61
N LYS A 289 -27.08 2.80 -3.95
CA LYS A 289 -27.73 3.84 -4.73
C LYS A 289 -29.26 3.80 -4.55
N TYR A 290 -29.85 2.61 -4.63
CA TYR A 290 -31.31 2.45 -4.48
C TYR A 290 -31.77 2.67 -3.04
N LEU A 291 -31.00 2.27 -2.04
CA LEU A 291 -31.30 2.60 -0.64
C LEU A 291 -31.27 4.10 -0.38
N PHE A 292 -30.29 4.84 -0.92
CA PHE A 292 -30.28 6.31 -0.84
C PHE A 292 -31.50 6.92 -1.53
N THR A 293 -31.90 6.39 -2.68
CA THR A 293 -33.09 6.84 -3.42
C THR A 293 -34.37 6.57 -2.63
N ASP A 294 -34.53 5.39 -2.04
CA ASP A 294 -35.67 5.01 -1.20
C ASP A 294 -35.80 5.94 0.04
N LEU A 295 -34.68 6.40 0.56
CA LEU A 295 -34.59 7.37 1.67
C LEU A 295 -34.70 8.84 1.20
N LYS A 296 -34.92 9.11 -0.08
CA LYS A 296 -34.96 10.44 -0.69
C LYS A 296 -33.66 11.25 -0.49
N LEU A 297 -32.55 10.57 -0.45
CA LEU A 297 -31.21 11.16 -0.32
C LEU A 297 -30.54 11.20 -1.69
N ASN A 298 -30.13 12.40 -2.11
CA ASN A 298 -29.46 12.61 -3.39
C ASN A 298 -27.95 12.36 -3.25
N ILE A 299 -27.57 11.09 -2.97
CA ILE A 299 -26.18 10.68 -2.85
C ILE A 299 -25.88 9.62 -3.91
N LYS A 300 -24.89 9.90 -4.71
CA LYS A 300 -24.39 9.03 -5.78
C LYS A 300 -23.16 8.26 -5.26
N PRO A 301 -23.25 6.94 -5.02
CA PRO A 301 -22.10 6.15 -4.62
C PRO A 301 -21.04 6.09 -5.72
N VAL A 302 -19.79 6.32 -5.38
CA VAL A 302 -18.63 6.20 -6.27
C VAL A 302 -17.81 4.98 -5.87
N LEU A 303 -17.28 4.30 -6.88
CA LEU A 303 -16.42 3.13 -6.75
C LEU A 303 -15.04 3.44 -7.34
N MET A 304 -13.98 2.96 -6.68
CA MET A 304 -12.61 3.09 -7.18
C MET A 304 -12.04 1.72 -7.57
N LEU A 305 -11.45 1.66 -8.76
CA LEU A 305 -10.72 0.51 -9.28
C LEU A 305 -9.22 0.82 -9.23
N LYS A 306 -8.52 0.22 -8.25
CA LYS A 306 -7.12 0.51 -7.93
C LYS A 306 -6.18 -0.46 -8.61
N SER A 307 -5.34 0.03 -9.52
CA SER A 307 -4.27 -0.73 -10.20
C SER A 307 -2.90 -0.43 -9.61
N SER A 308 -1.95 -1.33 -9.82
CA SER A 308 -0.54 -1.14 -9.46
C SER A 308 0.26 -0.39 -10.53
N LYS A 309 -0.16 -0.48 -11.81
CA LYS A 309 0.50 0.13 -12.96
C LYS A 309 -0.51 0.79 -13.89
N ILE A 310 -0.05 1.82 -14.61
CA ILE A 310 -0.86 2.56 -15.57
C ILE A 310 -1.37 1.64 -16.68
N ILE A 311 -0.52 0.77 -17.21
CA ILE A 311 -0.88 -0.13 -18.30
C ILE A 311 -1.96 -1.14 -17.87
N ASP A 312 -1.88 -1.65 -16.63
CA ASP A 312 -2.88 -2.57 -16.08
C ASP A 312 -4.23 -1.87 -15.92
N SER A 313 -4.22 -0.61 -15.47
CA SER A 313 -5.42 0.23 -15.36
C SER A 313 -6.09 0.46 -16.71
N GLN A 314 -5.32 0.78 -17.74
CA GLN A 314 -5.82 1.02 -19.10
C GLN A 314 -6.36 -0.27 -19.74
N ASN A 315 -5.68 -1.40 -19.54
CA ASN A 315 -6.13 -2.69 -20.06
C ASN A 315 -7.44 -3.10 -19.38
N PHE A 316 -7.51 -2.99 -18.06
CA PHE A 316 -8.71 -3.34 -17.33
C PHE A 316 -9.89 -2.40 -17.63
N TYR A 317 -9.63 -1.12 -17.93
CA TYR A 317 -10.67 -0.20 -18.39
C TYR A 317 -11.36 -0.71 -19.67
N LYS A 318 -10.58 -1.15 -20.66
CA LYS A 318 -11.11 -1.71 -21.91
C LYS A 318 -11.89 -3.01 -21.65
N GLU A 319 -11.31 -3.92 -20.87
CA GLU A 319 -11.97 -5.15 -20.45
C GLU A 319 -13.27 -4.87 -19.70
N PHE A 320 -13.28 -3.90 -18.80
CA PHE A 320 -14.45 -3.49 -18.04
C PHE A 320 -15.61 -3.04 -18.96
N LEU A 321 -15.34 -2.19 -19.95
CA LEU A 321 -16.34 -1.76 -20.91
C LEU A 321 -16.94 -2.93 -21.69
N GLU A 322 -16.09 -3.84 -22.17
CA GLU A 322 -16.55 -5.05 -22.88
C GLU A 322 -17.39 -5.94 -21.96
N LYS A 323 -16.94 -6.18 -20.74
CA LYS A 323 -17.63 -6.99 -19.76
C LYS A 323 -18.98 -6.41 -19.37
N ILE A 324 -19.08 -5.10 -19.14
CA ILE A 324 -20.38 -4.42 -18.87
C ILE A 324 -21.33 -4.56 -20.05
N LYS A 325 -20.84 -4.34 -21.27
CA LYS A 325 -21.66 -4.44 -22.49
C LYS A 325 -22.27 -5.83 -22.65
N PHE A 326 -21.49 -6.88 -22.43
CA PHE A 326 -21.89 -8.26 -22.62
C PHE A 326 -22.34 -8.98 -21.34
N LEU A 327 -22.45 -8.28 -20.21
CA LEU A 327 -22.92 -8.81 -18.94
C LEU A 327 -24.32 -9.42 -19.10
N LYS A 328 -24.52 -10.61 -18.52
CA LYS A 328 -25.77 -11.36 -18.57
C LYS A 328 -26.29 -11.65 -17.17
N THR A 329 -27.60 -11.93 -17.08
CA THR A 329 -28.28 -12.24 -15.81
C THR A 329 -27.69 -13.51 -15.16
N GLU A 330 -27.24 -14.50 -15.97
CA GLU A 330 -26.66 -15.75 -15.47
C GLU A 330 -25.37 -15.52 -14.65
N GLU A 331 -24.59 -14.47 -14.96
CA GLU A 331 -23.40 -14.12 -14.18
C GLU A 331 -23.78 -13.58 -12.78
N LEU A 332 -24.89 -12.81 -12.70
CA LEU A 332 -25.44 -12.34 -11.43
C LEU A 332 -26.04 -13.48 -10.62
N GLU A 333 -26.77 -14.39 -11.26
CA GLU A 333 -27.34 -15.60 -10.64
C GLU A 333 -26.24 -16.51 -10.08
N LYS A 334 -25.15 -16.68 -10.83
CA LYS A 334 -23.98 -17.44 -10.36
C LYS A 334 -23.42 -16.86 -9.07
N ILE A 335 -23.17 -15.53 -9.04
CA ILE A 335 -22.66 -14.87 -7.84
C ILE A 335 -23.65 -15.00 -6.67
N PHE A 336 -24.95 -14.85 -6.92
CA PHE A 336 -25.99 -14.99 -5.90
C PHE A 336 -26.01 -16.40 -5.28
N ASN A 337 -25.93 -17.44 -6.12
CA ASN A 337 -25.98 -18.83 -5.67
C ASN A 337 -24.71 -19.28 -4.94
N GLU A 338 -23.56 -18.75 -5.34
CA GLU A 338 -22.25 -19.16 -4.81
C GLU A 338 -21.80 -18.32 -3.60
N THR A 339 -22.37 -17.13 -3.38
CA THR A 339 -21.90 -16.22 -2.34
C THR A 339 -22.27 -16.67 -0.92
N ASN A 340 -21.30 -16.56 -0.02
CA ASN A 340 -21.53 -16.65 1.43
C ASN A 340 -21.52 -15.28 2.12
N ILE A 341 -21.31 -14.20 1.38
CA ILE A 341 -21.23 -12.83 1.88
C ILE A 341 -22.64 -12.33 2.23
N GLU A 342 -22.91 -12.13 3.50
CA GLU A 342 -24.25 -11.80 4.01
C GLU A 342 -24.83 -10.52 3.40
N ILE A 343 -24.01 -9.45 3.32
CA ILE A 343 -24.46 -8.18 2.74
C ILE A 343 -24.79 -8.31 1.26
N LEU A 344 -24.08 -9.15 0.52
CA LEU A 344 -24.36 -9.41 -0.89
C LEU A 344 -25.67 -10.20 -1.06
N LYS A 345 -25.95 -11.17 -0.18
CA LYS A 345 -27.25 -11.85 -0.14
C LYS A 345 -28.40 -10.88 0.14
N LYS A 346 -28.20 -9.92 1.06
CA LYS A 346 -29.20 -8.85 1.33
C LYS A 346 -29.42 -7.99 0.10
N ALA A 347 -28.35 -7.62 -0.63
CA ALA A 347 -28.44 -6.84 -1.86
C ALA A 347 -29.25 -7.57 -2.93
N PHE A 348 -28.94 -8.83 -3.21
CA PHE A 348 -29.69 -9.61 -4.19
C PHE A 348 -31.17 -9.80 -3.80
N LYS A 349 -31.46 -10.11 -2.52
CA LYS A 349 -32.83 -10.20 -2.02
C LYS A 349 -33.60 -8.89 -2.22
N TYR A 350 -32.98 -7.73 -1.95
CA TYR A 350 -33.60 -6.44 -2.19
C TYR A 350 -34.07 -6.30 -3.65
N PHE A 351 -33.22 -6.64 -4.63
CA PHE A 351 -33.57 -6.54 -6.04
C PHE A 351 -34.66 -7.56 -6.44
N ILE A 352 -34.60 -8.78 -5.94
CA ILE A 352 -35.58 -9.82 -6.21
C ILE A 352 -36.94 -9.45 -5.60
N GLU A 353 -37.00 -9.00 -4.35
CA GLU A 353 -38.24 -8.78 -3.61
C GLU A 353 -38.85 -7.39 -3.92
N LYS A 354 -38.07 -6.32 -3.88
CA LYS A 354 -38.55 -4.94 -4.06
C LYS A 354 -38.59 -4.49 -5.53
N LYS A 355 -37.68 -4.96 -6.37
CA LYS A 355 -37.55 -4.58 -7.80
C LYS A 355 -37.98 -5.70 -8.76
N LYS A 356 -38.42 -6.83 -8.25
CA LYS A 356 -39.07 -7.98 -8.89
C LYS A 356 -38.21 -8.93 -9.72
N ASN A 357 -36.98 -8.61 -10.14
CA ASN A 357 -36.09 -9.56 -10.82
C ASN A 357 -34.61 -9.08 -10.88
N LEU A 358 -33.71 -9.97 -11.24
CA LEU A 358 -32.28 -9.67 -11.45
C LEU A 358 -32.04 -8.94 -12.77
N ASP A 359 -32.95 -8.99 -13.75
CA ASP A 359 -32.82 -8.24 -15.01
C ASP A 359 -32.86 -6.73 -14.74
N PHE A 360 -33.65 -6.29 -13.76
CA PHE A 360 -33.64 -4.90 -13.32
C PHE A 360 -32.25 -4.49 -12.81
N LEU A 361 -31.60 -5.33 -11.99
CA LEU A 361 -30.25 -5.08 -11.53
C LEU A 361 -29.25 -5.06 -12.68
N LEU A 362 -29.37 -5.99 -13.65
CA LEU A 362 -28.54 -6.03 -14.85
C LEU A 362 -28.63 -4.72 -15.64
N HIS A 363 -29.87 -4.26 -15.94
CA HIS A 363 -30.08 -3.00 -16.64
C HIS A 363 -29.52 -1.81 -15.85
N SER A 364 -29.74 -1.78 -14.54
CA SER A 364 -29.23 -0.71 -13.67
C SER A 364 -27.70 -0.65 -13.67
N ILE A 365 -27.02 -1.81 -13.64
CA ILE A 365 -25.56 -1.89 -13.74
C ILE A 365 -25.10 -1.36 -15.09
N LYS A 366 -25.70 -1.80 -16.19
CA LYS A 366 -25.34 -1.33 -17.55
C LYS A 366 -25.50 0.16 -17.71
N ASP A 367 -26.59 0.73 -17.19
CA ASP A 367 -26.84 2.18 -17.27
C ASP A 367 -25.91 3.00 -16.37
N SER A 368 -25.64 2.52 -15.17
CA SER A 368 -24.84 3.25 -14.19
C SER A 368 -23.34 3.23 -14.50
N PHE A 369 -22.85 2.20 -15.21
CA PHE A 369 -21.42 1.98 -15.42
C PHE A 369 -21.02 1.97 -16.90
N GLN A 370 -21.75 2.72 -17.73
CA GLN A 370 -21.37 3.00 -19.13
C GLN A 370 -20.19 3.98 -19.23
N GLU A 371 -19.57 4.07 -20.40
CA GLU A 371 -18.34 4.82 -20.66
C GLU A 371 -18.35 6.25 -20.13
N ASN A 372 -19.46 6.99 -20.32
CA ASN A 372 -19.60 8.38 -19.86
C ASN A 372 -19.58 8.54 -18.32
N ASN A 373 -19.75 7.46 -17.57
CA ASN A 373 -19.77 7.43 -16.13
C ASN A 373 -18.43 6.93 -15.52
N LEU A 374 -17.41 6.76 -16.35
CA LEU A 374 -16.10 6.27 -15.97
C LEU A 374 -15.04 7.35 -16.18
N ILE A 375 -14.02 7.37 -15.32
CA ILE A 375 -12.87 8.27 -15.47
C ILE A 375 -11.57 7.56 -15.15
N ILE A 376 -10.51 7.84 -15.92
CA ILE A 376 -9.17 7.30 -15.71
C ILE A 376 -8.26 8.38 -15.14
N VAL A 377 -7.54 8.06 -14.05
CA VAL A 377 -6.66 8.97 -13.30
C VAL A 377 -5.32 8.29 -13.02
N ASN A 378 -4.46 8.22 -14.02
CA ASN A 378 -3.26 7.38 -13.95
C ASN A 378 -1.91 8.12 -13.76
N GLY A 379 -1.81 9.44 -13.95
CA GLY A 379 -0.52 10.14 -13.86
C GLY A 379 -0.65 11.65 -13.62
N LYS A 380 0.42 12.27 -13.11
CA LYS A 380 0.44 13.70 -12.77
C LYS A 380 0.51 14.63 -13.99
N GLU A 381 1.03 14.14 -15.11
CA GLU A 381 1.37 14.98 -16.28
C GLU A 381 0.24 15.11 -17.29
N ASP A 382 -0.77 14.24 -17.27
CA ASP A 382 -1.81 14.16 -18.31
C ASP A 382 -3.21 14.62 -17.88
N LEU A 383 -3.37 15.16 -16.66
CA LEU A 383 -4.70 15.61 -16.25
C LEU A 383 -5.06 16.94 -16.91
N LYS A 384 -5.83 16.84 -17.98
CA LYS A 384 -6.55 18.00 -18.52
C LYS A 384 -7.37 18.67 -17.41
N ARG A 385 -7.45 19.99 -17.43
CA ARG A 385 -8.20 20.79 -16.45
C ARG A 385 -9.64 20.27 -16.23
N GLU A 386 -10.27 19.80 -17.31
CA GLU A 386 -11.61 19.19 -17.27
C GLU A 386 -11.67 17.91 -16.42
N THR A 387 -10.68 17.03 -16.56
CA THR A 387 -10.58 15.80 -15.74
C THR A 387 -10.40 16.12 -14.26
N GLN A 388 -9.60 17.15 -13.94
CA GLN A 388 -9.42 17.60 -12.55
C GLN A 388 -10.71 18.16 -11.96
N LEU A 389 -11.47 18.93 -12.74
CA LEU A 389 -12.77 19.45 -12.32
C LEU A 389 -13.76 18.32 -12.03
N LEU A 390 -13.85 17.32 -12.92
CA LEU A 390 -14.71 16.14 -12.71
C LEU A 390 -14.33 15.35 -11.45
N ILE A 391 -13.03 15.18 -11.17
CA ILE A 391 -12.57 14.45 -9.99
C ILE A 391 -12.86 15.25 -8.70
N ASN A 392 -12.74 16.56 -8.74
CA ASN A 392 -12.98 17.42 -7.58
C ASN A 392 -14.48 17.63 -7.27
N SER A 393 -15.34 17.40 -8.25
CA SER A 393 -16.80 17.56 -8.15
C SER A 393 -17.56 16.23 -8.07
N LEU A 394 -16.90 15.11 -7.74
CA LEU A 394 -17.53 13.78 -7.67
C LEU A 394 -18.74 13.70 -6.71
N GLU A 395 -18.80 14.58 -5.72
CA GLU A 395 -19.90 14.67 -4.77
C GLU A 395 -21.13 15.39 -5.34
N GLU A 396 -20.94 16.16 -6.39
CA GLU A 396 -22.03 16.94 -6.99
C GLU A 396 -23.03 16.05 -7.75
N ILE A 397 -24.29 16.39 -7.67
CA ILE A 397 -25.39 15.61 -8.29
C ILE A 397 -25.24 15.57 -9.81
N ASN A 398 -24.80 16.67 -10.41
CA ASN A 398 -24.67 16.82 -11.86
C ASN A 398 -23.41 16.13 -12.44
N ASN A 399 -22.49 15.68 -11.60
CA ASN A 399 -21.32 14.94 -12.03
C ASN A 399 -21.72 13.49 -12.38
N PRO A 400 -21.49 13.01 -13.63
CA PRO A 400 -21.96 11.69 -14.05
C PRO A 400 -21.11 10.52 -13.52
N ILE A 401 -19.89 10.78 -13.03
CA ILE A 401 -18.89 9.76 -12.75
C ILE A 401 -19.31 8.83 -11.60
N ARG A 402 -19.26 7.52 -11.86
CA ARG A 402 -19.55 6.44 -10.92
C ARG A 402 -18.34 5.58 -10.60
N VAL A 403 -17.38 5.48 -11.54
CA VAL A 403 -16.16 4.68 -11.35
C VAL A 403 -14.92 5.48 -11.68
N VAL A 404 -13.93 5.38 -10.78
CA VAL A 404 -12.62 6.01 -10.93
C VAL A 404 -11.58 4.91 -11.07
N PHE A 405 -10.91 4.84 -12.22
CA PHE A 405 -9.73 3.98 -12.42
C PHE A 405 -8.49 4.76 -11.98
N ALA A 406 -7.77 4.27 -10.99
CA ALA A 406 -6.64 4.97 -10.40
C ALA A 406 -5.42 4.08 -10.17
N VAL A 407 -4.24 4.68 -10.28
CA VAL A 407 -2.97 4.06 -9.87
C VAL A 407 -2.52 4.73 -8.56
N ASP A 408 -1.57 5.64 -8.54
CA ASP A 408 -1.04 6.22 -7.29
C ASP A 408 -1.49 7.68 -7.02
N MET A 409 -2.19 8.31 -7.95
CA MET A 409 -2.44 9.77 -7.94
C MET A 409 -3.35 10.30 -6.83
N LEU A 410 -4.26 9.47 -6.36
CA LEU A 410 -5.29 9.92 -5.39
C LEU A 410 -4.86 9.75 -3.92
N ASN A 411 -3.58 9.51 -3.71
CA ASN A 411 -3.05 9.33 -2.36
C ASN A 411 -2.88 10.66 -1.58
N GLU A 412 -2.82 11.82 -2.26
CA GLU A 412 -2.67 13.13 -1.62
C GLU A 412 -3.61 14.17 -2.26
N GLY A 413 -4.17 15.06 -1.46
CA GLY A 413 -4.99 16.19 -1.92
C GLY A 413 -6.41 15.84 -2.39
N TRP A 414 -6.80 14.56 -2.45
CA TRP A 414 -8.12 14.11 -2.86
C TRP A 414 -9.01 13.80 -1.65
N ASP A 415 -10.23 14.31 -1.67
CA ASP A 415 -11.21 14.15 -0.60
C ASP A 415 -12.61 14.03 -1.20
N VAL A 416 -13.19 12.83 -1.13
CA VAL A 416 -14.50 12.52 -1.72
C VAL A 416 -15.33 11.72 -0.74
N LEU A 417 -16.42 12.31 -0.29
CA LEU A 417 -17.27 11.74 0.76
C LEU A 417 -18.15 10.59 0.28
N ASN A 418 -18.45 10.52 -1.01
CA ASN A 418 -19.31 9.51 -1.61
C ASN A 418 -18.55 8.31 -2.18
N LEU A 419 -17.26 8.13 -1.85
CA LEU A 419 -16.52 6.90 -2.10
C LEU A 419 -16.93 5.84 -1.06
N PHE A 420 -17.45 4.70 -1.55
CA PHE A 420 -17.92 3.62 -0.69
C PHE A 420 -17.27 2.27 -0.97
N ASP A 421 -16.71 2.08 -2.15
CA ASP A 421 -16.09 0.83 -2.54
C ASP A 421 -14.73 1.08 -3.20
N ILE A 422 -13.71 0.31 -2.81
CA ILE A 422 -12.40 0.26 -3.47
C ILE A 422 -12.12 -1.18 -3.85
N VAL A 423 -11.90 -1.45 -5.14
CA VAL A 423 -11.50 -2.77 -5.64
C VAL A 423 -10.02 -2.78 -5.99
N ARG A 424 -9.29 -3.68 -5.40
CA ARG A 424 -7.88 -3.92 -5.70
C ARG A 424 -7.76 -4.83 -6.93
N LEU A 425 -7.19 -4.28 -8.01
CA LEU A 425 -7.06 -4.96 -9.30
C LEU A 425 -5.78 -5.78 -9.48
N TYR A 426 -5.00 -6.01 -8.44
CA TYR A 426 -3.76 -6.76 -8.51
C TYR A 426 -3.62 -7.71 -7.32
N ASP A 427 -3.04 -8.86 -7.58
CA ASP A 427 -2.90 -9.94 -6.60
C ASP A 427 -1.46 -10.11 -6.11
N THR A 428 -0.47 -9.69 -6.92
CA THR A 428 0.95 -9.87 -6.60
C THR A 428 1.47 -8.78 -5.68
N ARG A 429 2.28 -9.18 -4.71
CA ARG A 429 3.01 -8.29 -3.81
C ARG A 429 4.36 -7.89 -4.40
N GLN A 430 4.64 -6.59 -4.34
CA GLN A 430 6.03 -6.15 -4.16
C GLN A 430 6.26 -6.03 -2.65
N GLY A 431 6.59 -7.15 -2.01
CA GLY A 431 6.81 -7.18 -0.58
C GLY A 431 8.06 -6.41 -0.19
N SER A 432 8.05 -5.76 0.97
CA SER A 432 9.29 -5.42 1.65
C SER A 432 10.00 -6.74 1.95
N GLY A 433 11.18 -6.99 1.41
CA GLY A 433 11.92 -8.25 1.62
C GLY A 433 12.44 -8.46 3.05
N GLN A 434 11.86 -7.79 4.05
CA GLN A 434 12.20 -7.93 5.46
C GLN A 434 11.01 -8.45 6.27
N ALA A 435 11.18 -9.60 6.89
CA ALA A 435 10.18 -10.18 7.79
C ALA A 435 9.81 -9.18 8.91
N GLY A 436 8.51 -8.91 9.06
CA GLY A 436 7.97 -8.07 10.14
C GLY A 436 7.74 -6.60 9.80
N LYS A 437 8.16 -6.08 8.65
CA LYS A 437 7.85 -4.70 8.20
C LYS A 437 6.67 -4.67 7.25
N ILE A 438 5.81 -3.68 7.42
CA ILE A 438 4.69 -3.42 6.52
C ILE A 438 5.23 -2.86 5.20
N GLY A 439 4.74 -3.38 4.06
CA GLY A 439 5.15 -2.90 2.75
C GLY A 439 4.65 -1.48 2.48
N THR A 440 5.45 -0.68 1.78
CA THR A 440 5.10 0.72 1.46
C THR A 440 3.78 0.83 0.71
N TYR A 441 3.46 -0.12 -0.17
CA TYR A 441 2.19 -0.16 -0.89
C TYR A 441 1.01 -0.42 0.05
N THR A 442 1.14 -1.33 1.01
CA THR A 442 0.09 -1.60 2.01
C THR A 442 -0.19 -0.38 2.89
N ILE A 443 0.86 0.39 3.24
CA ILE A 443 0.70 1.66 3.97
C ILE A 443 -0.08 2.68 3.12
N LYS A 444 0.25 2.81 1.83
CA LYS A 444 -0.47 3.71 0.91
C LYS A 444 -1.94 3.30 0.74
N GLU A 445 -2.22 1.99 0.64
CA GLU A 445 -3.59 1.46 0.58
C GLU A 445 -4.36 1.77 1.88
N ALA A 446 -3.76 1.56 3.04
CA ALA A 446 -4.37 1.92 4.32
C ALA A 446 -4.67 3.43 4.40
N GLN A 447 -3.75 4.29 3.95
CA GLN A 447 -3.98 5.73 3.87
C GLN A 447 -5.13 6.09 2.93
N LEU A 448 -5.23 5.43 1.77
CA LEU A 448 -6.33 5.61 0.82
C LEU A 448 -7.66 5.20 1.44
N ILE A 449 -7.70 4.06 2.13
CA ILE A 449 -8.87 3.60 2.90
C ILE A 449 -9.26 4.63 3.95
N GLY A 450 -8.31 5.15 4.72
CA GLY A 450 -8.54 6.19 5.72
C GLY A 450 -9.11 7.49 5.12
N ARG A 451 -8.79 7.81 3.87
CA ARG A 451 -9.37 8.96 3.14
C ARG A 451 -10.78 8.67 2.66
N GLY A 452 -11.03 7.51 2.04
CA GLY A 452 -12.35 7.13 1.56
C GLY A 452 -13.37 6.88 2.67
N ALA A 453 -12.90 6.46 3.84
CA ALA A 453 -13.76 6.20 4.99
C ALA A 453 -14.22 7.45 5.74
N ARG A 454 -13.85 8.66 5.31
CA ARG A 454 -14.27 9.89 5.99
C ARG A 454 -15.73 10.17 5.83
N TYR A 455 -16.35 10.62 6.91
CA TYR A 455 -17.70 11.12 7.00
C TYR A 455 -18.81 10.24 6.39
N CYS A 456 -19.95 10.28 7.03
CA CYS A 456 -21.21 9.77 6.49
C CYS A 456 -22.00 10.95 5.95
N PRO A 457 -22.08 11.20 4.62
CA PRO A 457 -22.55 12.48 4.05
C PRO A 457 -24.07 12.67 4.09
N PHE A 458 -24.80 12.04 5.04
CA PHE A 458 -26.25 12.11 5.12
C PHE A 458 -26.77 12.20 6.56
N LYS A 459 -28.03 12.62 6.68
CA LYS A 459 -28.86 12.51 7.87
C LYS A 459 -30.29 12.14 7.44
N LEU A 460 -31.02 11.44 8.29
CA LEU A 460 -32.38 11.00 8.01
C LEU A 460 -33.43 11.93 8.65
N ASN A 461 -33.07 12.61 9.74
CA ASN A 461 -33.93 13.58 10.45
C ASN A 461 -33.08 14.73 10.97
N ASN A 462 -33.72 15.71 11.59
CA ASN A 462 -33.03 16.90 12.11
C ASN A 462 -32.29 16.67 13.43
N GLU A 463 -32.53 15.56 14.10
CA GLU A 463 -31.85 15.20 15.36
C GLU A 463 -30.48 14.54 15.08
N GLN A 464 -30.28 14.02 13.87
CA GLN A 464 -29.05 13.35 13.51
C GLN A 464 -28.00 14.33 12.97
N GLU A 465 -26.74 14.13 13.38
CA GLU A 465 -25.59 14.81 12.81
C GLU A 465 -25.27 14.27 11.40
N LYS A 466 -25.23 15.16 10.41
CA LYS A 466 -25.08 14.80 8.99
C LYS A 466 -23.85 13.91 8.71
N TYR A 467 -22.75 14.11 9.43
CA TYR A 467 -21.46 13.53 9.12
C TYR A 467 -21.02 12.38 10.04
N LYS A 468 -21.78 12.07 11.09
CA LYS A 468 -21.50 10.95 11.99
C LYS A 468 -22.18 9.66 11.55
N ARG A 469 -21.63 8.50 11.96
CA ARG A 469 -22.34 7.21 11.89
C ARG A 469 -23.54 7.21 12.82
N LYS A 470 -24.57 6.47 12.44
CA LYS A 470 -25.89 6.45 13.12
C LYS A 470 -26.30 5.07 13.61
N TYR A 471 -25.66 4.00 13.08
CA TYR A 471 -26.07 2.62 13.31
C TYR A 471 -25.02 1.78 14.06
N ASP A 472 -24.12 2.42 14.83
CA ASP A 472 -23.11 1.70 15.60
C ASP A 472 -23.74 0.83 16.70
N ASP A 473 -24.88 1.28 17.28
CA ASP A 473 -25.64 0.54 18.30
C ASP A 473 -26.67 -0.44 17.71
N ASP A 474 -26.92 -0.42 16.39
CA ASP A 474 -27.85 -1.29 15.68
C ASP A 474 -27.15 -2.02 14.53
N LEU A 475 -26.36 -3.02 14.87
CA LEU A 475 -25.55 -3.81 13.92
C LEU A 475 -26.39 -4.59 12.91
N GLY A 476 -27.66 -4.81 13.18
CA GLY A 476 -28.61 -5.52 12.31
C GLY A 476 -29.30 -4.63 11.27
N ASN A 477 -29.16 -3.31 11.37
CA ASN A 477 -29.86 -2.35 10.53
C ASN A 477 -29.55 -2.49 9.05
N GLU A 478 -30.60 -2.49 8.20
CA GLU A 478 -30.42 -2.63 6.74
C GLU A 478 -29.67 -1.44 6.12
N TYR A 479 -29.74 -0.24 6.72
CA TYR A 479 -29.09 0.98 6.23
C TYR A 479 -27.63 1.12 6.68
N ARG A 480 -27.11 0.20 7.47
CA ARG A 480 -25.70 0.23 7.90
C ARG A 480 -24.73 0.18 6.72
N ILE A 481 -25.10 -0.43 5.60
CA ILE A 481 -24.31 -0.38 4.35
C ILE A 481 -24.05 1.06 3.86
N LEU A 482 -24.94 2.01 4.16
CA LEU A 482 -24.81 3.43 3.78
C LEU A 482 -23.71 4.15 4.58
N GLU A 483 -23.29 3.55 5.69
CA GLU A 483 -22.22 4.04 6.57
C GLU A 483 -20.96 3.16 6.50
N THR A 484 -20.94 2.15 5.63
CA THR A 484 -19.85 1.20 5.51
C THR A 484 -19.11 1.42 4.20
N MET A 485 -17.79 1.47 4.29
CA MET A 485 -16.89 1.43 3.15
C MET A 485 -16.32 0.03 2.98
N TYR A 486 -16.42 -0.53 1.80
CA TYR A 486 -15.86 -1.84 1.47
C TYR A 486 -14.55 -1.72 0.68
N PHE A 487 -13.59 -2.54 1.08
CA PHE A 487 -12.37 -2.76 0.33
C PHE A 487 -12.36 -4.21 -0.18
N HIS A 488 -12.36 -4.37 -1.49
CA HIS A 488 -12.44 -5.66 -2.14
C HIS A 488 -11.04 -6.15 -2.52
N SER A 489 -10.59 -7.22 -1.89
CA SER A 489 -9.27 -7.80 -2.12
C SER A 489 -9.34 -9.29 -2.40
N LYS A 490 -8.24 -9.85 -2.92
CA LYS A 490 -8.06 -11.31 -2.95
C LYS A 490 -7.87 -11.83 -1.53
N ASN A 491 -8.34 -13.04 -1.26
CA ASN A 491 -8.15 -13.73 0.01
C ASN A 491 -6.69 -14.21 0.16
N ASP A 492 -5.78 -13.28 0.42
CA ASP A 492 -4.38 -13.55 0.77
C ASP A 492 -4.17 -13.24 2.26
N SER A 493 -4.02 -14.29 3.05
CA SER A 493 -3.89 -14.17 4.51
C SER A 493 -2.70 -13.32 4.96
N LYS A 494 -1.61 -13.30 4.19
CA LYS A 494 -0.43 -12.48 4.49
C LYS A 494 -0.74 -11.01 4.22
N TYR A 495 -1.34 -10.73 3.08
CA TYR A 495 -1.73 -9.37 2.72
C TYR A 495 -2.77 -8.82 3.69
N ILE A 496 -3.83 -9.58 3.99
CA ILE A 496 -4.88 -9.18 4.92
C ILE A 496 -4.31 -8.87 6.31
N SER A 497 -3.41 -9.73 6.81
CA SER A 497 -2.73 -9.50 8.08
C SER A 497 -1.87 -8.23 8.08
N GLU A 498 -1.22 -7.91 6.96
CA GLU A 498 -0.38 -6.72 6.81
C GLU A 498 -1.22 -5.45 6.66
N LEU A 499 -2.29 -5.50 5.85
CA LEU A 499 -3.25 -4.41 5.71
C LEU A 499 -3.88 -4.05 7.06
N ARG A 500 -4.26 -5.06 7.84
CA ARG A 500 -4.80 -4.86 9.19
C ARG A 500 -3.80 -4.16 10.10
N LYS A 501 -2.53 -4.58 10.11
CA LYS A 501 -1.49 -3.88 10.88
C LYS A 501 -1.35 -2.42 10.45
N ALA A 502 -1.37 -2.16 9.15
CA ALA A 502 -1.31 -0.81 8.62
C ALA A 502 -2.53 0.02 9.04
N LEU A 503 -3.74 -0.55 9.00
CA LEU A 503 -4.98 0.11 9.44
C LEU A 503 -4.97 0.41 10.94
N VAL A 504 -4.42 -0.47 11.77
CA VAL A 504 -4.20 -0.23 13.20
C VAL A 504 -3.18 0.89 13.42
N GLU A 505 -2.09 0.92 12.65
CA GLU A 505 -1.08 1.98 12.77
C GLU A 505 -1.62 3.36 12.43
N ILE A 506 -2.47 3.47 11.42
CA ILE A 506 -3.11 4.76 11.06
C ILE A 506 -4.33 5.09 11.92
N GLY A 507 -4.80 4.18 12.79
CA GLY A 507 -5.94 4.40 13.69
C GLY A 507 -7.32 4.12 13.10
N MET A 508 -7.39 3.44 11.94
CA MET A 508 -8.67 2.99 11.35
C MET A 508 -9.25 1.75 12.01
N GLN A 509 -8.43 0.96 12.68
CA GLN A 509 -8.85 -0.21 13.46
C GLN A 509 -8.21 -0.20 14.84
N ASP A 510 -8.84 -0.84 15.81
CA ASP A 510 -8.27 -1.01 17.13
C ASP A 510 -7.26 -2.16 17.17
N LYS A 511 -6.37 -2.10 18.14
CA LYS A 511 -5.55 -3.27 18.49
C LYS A 511 -6.48 -4.27 19.14
N GLU A 512 -6.86 -5.30 18.41
CA GLU A 512 -7.71 -6.34 18.96
C GLU A 512 -7.04 -7.12 20.07
N GLU A 513 -7.85 -7.61 20.99
CA GLU A 513 -7.46 -8.67 21.91
C GLU A 513 -7.15 -9.93 21.10
N LYS A 514 -5.92 -10.38 21.19
CA LYS A 514 -5.48 -11.61 20.54
C LYS A 514 -6.06 -12.79 21.30
N ILE A 515 -6.82 -13.64 20.61
CA ILE A 515 -7.17 -14.93 21.15
C ILE A 515 -5.95 -15.83 21.09
N ILE A 516 -5.49 -16.28 22.24
CA ILE A 516 -4.35 -17.19 22.32
C ILE A 516 -4.89 -18.62 22.22
N ARG A 517 -4.40 -19.38 21.25
CA ARG A 517 -4.61 -20.82 21.14
C ARG A 517 -3.29 -21.53 21.36
N GLU A 518 -3.33 -22.67 22.00
CA GLU A 518 -2.12 -23.42 22.36
C GLU A 518 -2.21 -24.84 21.79
N TYR A 519 -1.27 -25.17 20.91
CA TYR A 519 -1.01 -26.54 20.50
C TYR A 519 -0.11 -27.18 21.55
N LYS A 520 -0.69 -28.06 22.36
CA LYS A 520 0.06 -28.85 23.36
C LYS A 520 0.28 -30.24 22.80
N ILE A 521 1.52 -30.70 22.81
CA ILE A 521 1.85 -32.07 22.46
C ILE A 521 1.34 -32.95 23.59
N LYS A 522 0.64 -34.03 23.26
CA LYS A 522 0.11 -34.98 24.23
C LYS A 522 1.22 -35.74 24.91
N GLU A 523 1.10 -36.01 26.21
CA GLU A 523 2.13 -36.70 27.00
C GLU A 523 2.32 -38.16 26.53
N ASN A 524 1.22 -38.86 26.19
CA ASN A 524 1.32 -40.22 25.63
C ASN A 524 2.16 -40.27 24.35
N PHE A 525 2.13 -39.24 23.50
CA PHE A 525 3.02 -39.16 22.33
C PHE A 525 4.46 -38.87 22.69
N LYS A 526 4.72 -38.00 23.68
CA LYS A 526 6.09 -37.73 24.16
C LYS A 526 6.78 -38.95 24.70
N ASP A 527 6.04 -39.90 25.23
CA ASP A 527 6.57 -41.14 25.78
C ASP A 527 6.92 -42.18 24.72
N THR A 528 6.47 -42.02 23.48
CA THR A 528 6.76 -42.97 22.41
C THR A 528 8.22 -42.94 21.95
N ASP A 529 8.71 -44.10 21.49
CA ASP A 529 10.00 -44.18 20.81
C ASP A 529 10.04 -43.33 19.54
N PHE A 530 8.92 -43.11 18.92
CA PHE A 530 8.78 -42.31 17.72
C PHE A 530 9.14 -40.84 18.01
N TYR A 531 8.62 -40.25 19.07
CA TYR A 531 8.99 -38.89 19.48
C TYR A 531 10.44 -38.75 19.93
N LYS A 532 10.95 -39.73 20.68
CA LYS A 532 12.30 -39.69 21.28
C LYS A 532 13.41 -39.96 20.26
N LYS A 533 13.18 -40.85 19.28
CA LYS A 533 14.20 -41.37 18.34
C LYS A 533 13.85 -41.11 16.88
N GLY A 534 12.61 -40.81 16.55
CA GLY A 534 12.15 -40.57 15.18
C GLY A 534 12.77 -39.30 14.56
N VAL A 535 12.84 -39.30 13.25
CA VAL A 535 13.44 -38.20 12.48
C VAL A 535 12.46 -37.63 11.46
N ILE A 536 12.62 -36.36 11.16
CA ILE A 536 11.90 -35.63 10.12
C ILE A 536 12.90 -35.24 9.04
N TYR A 537 12.56 -35.58 7.80
CA TYR A 537 13.34 -35.25 6.63
C TYR A 537 12.81 -33.99 5.95
N PHE A 538 13.72 -33.14 5.48
CA PHE A 538 13.45 -31.93 4.73
C PHE A 538 14.61 -31.58 3.81
N ASN A 539 14.36 -30.79 2.77
CA ASN A 539 15.39 -30.32 1.86
C ASN A 539 15.75 -28.84 2.13
N GLU A 540 16.86 -28.39 1.58
CA GLU A 540 17.37 -27.04 1.74
C GLU A 540 17.24 -26.25 0.46
N LYS A 541 17.20 -24.94 0.58
CA LYS A 541 17.23 -23.99 -0.53
C LYS A 541 18.69 -23.64 -0.82
N ILE A 542 19.14 -23.89 -2.03
CA ILE A 542 20.48 -23.52 -2.49
C ILE A 542 20.37 -22.54 -3.68
N GLU A 543 21.37 -21.73 -3.84
CA GLU A 543 21.51 -20.91 -5.05
C GLU A 543 21.88 -21.83 -6.23
N LYS A 544 21.13 -21.69 -7.33
CA LYS A 544 21.34 -22.48 -8.54
C LYS A 544 22.71 -22.18 -9.14
N ASP A 545 23.46 -23.22 -9.47
CA ASP A 545 24.77 -23.04 -10.10
C ASP A 545 24.61 -22.37 -11.47
N ARG A 546 25.19 -21.18 -11.61
CA ARG A 546 25.12 -20.37 -12.83
C ARG A 546 26.25 -20.67 -13.83
N LYS A 547 26.92 -21.80 -13.71
CA LYS A 547 28.00 -22.17 -14.62
C LYS A 547 27.60 -22.20 -16.10
N ASP A 548 26.31 -22.28 -16.36
CA ASP A 548 25.79 -22.28 -17.74
C ASP A 548 25.62 -20.89 -18.36
N ILE A 549 25.75 -19.80 -17.58
CA ILE A 549 25.64 -18.44 -18.09
C ILE A 549 26.97 -18.03 -18.72
N ILE A 550 27.04 -18.13 -20.07
CA ILE A 550 28.24 -17.84 -20.84
C ILE A 550 28.22 -16.41 -21.40
N ALA A 551 27.06 -15.78 -21.49
CA ALA A 551 26.86 -14.49 -22.15
C ALA A 551 25.83 -13.60 -21.48
N VAL A 552 25.84 -12.30 -21.81
CA VAL A 552 24.77 -11.34 -21.49
C VAL A 552 23.58 -11.55 -22.43
N ASP A 553 22.36 -11.20 -21.98
CA ASP A 553 21.13 -11.29 -22.80
C ASP A 553 21.31 -10.62 -24.18
N GLU A 554 20.79 -11.27 -25.24
CA GLU A 554 20.86 -10.78 -26.61
C GLU A 554 20.32 -9.34 -26.75
N ARG A 555 19.29 -9.01 -26.03
CA ARG A 555 18.67 -7.65 -26.04
C ARG A 555 19.59 -6.56 -25.50
N ILE A 556 20.54 -6.93 -24.65
CA ILE A 556 21.50 -6.00 -24.06
C ILE A 556 22.74 -5.91 -24.93
N LYS A 557 23.32 -7.05 -25.35
CA LYS A 557 24.58 -7.06 -26.11
C LYS A 557 24.49 -6.45 -27.50
N ASN A 558 23.29 -6.41 -28.10
CA ASN A 558 23.06 -5.85 -29.43
C ASN A 558 22.35 -4.47 -29.38
N LYS A 559 22.31 -3.82 -28.22
CA LYS A 559 21.66 -2.53 -28.03
C LYS A 559 22.48 -1.42 -28.71
N LYS A 560 21.77 -0.46 -29.32
CA LYS A 560 22.37 0.74 -29.92
C LYS A 560 22.07 1.96 -29.04
N TYR A 561 23.04 2.82 -28.87
CA TYR A 561 22.95 4.05 -28.14
C TYR A 561 23.31 5.23 -29.02
N SER A 562 22.73 6.40 -28.76
CA SER A 562 23.13 7.64 -29.40
C SER A 562 23.64 8.63 -28.38
N TYR A 563 24.71 9.34 -28.73
CA TYR A 563 25.30 10.38 -27.91
C TYR A 563 25.49 11.67 -28.72
N SER A 564 24.88 12.74 -28.25
CA SER A 564 24.94 14.06 -28.89
C SER A 564 26.15 14.86 -28.41
N ILE A 565 27.05 15.17 -29.27
CA ILE A 565 28.21 16.01 -28.99
C ILE A 565 27.73 17.46 -28.91
N GLN A 566 27.94 18.13 -27.80
CA GLN A 566 27.63 19.54 -27.63
C GLN A 566 28.60 20.39 -28.48
N SER A 567 28.11 21.02 -29.53
CA SER A 567 28.88 22.04 -30.27
C SER A 567 28.51 23.43 -29.77
N SER A 568 29.51 24.24 -29.47
CA SER A 568 29.37 25.62 -28.98
C SER A 568 28.95 26.63 -30.08
N LYS A 569 28.05 26.25 -31.01
CA LYS A 569 27.40 27.23 -31.87
C LYS A 569 26.28 27.93 -31.13
N GLY A 570 26.47 29.17 -30.74
CA GLY A 570 25.43 30.02 -30.23
C GLY A 570 24.22 30.07 -31.14
N LYS A 571 23.01 29.90 -30.61
CA LYS A 571 21.77 30.17 -31.33
C LYS A 571 21.75 31.69 -31.61
N SER A 572 21.91 32.10 -32.90
CA SER A 572 21.52 33.44 -33.32
C SER A 572 19.97 33.48 -33.36
N ILE A 573 19.39 34.15 -32.35
CA ILE A 573 17.97 34.48 -32.38
C ILE A 573 17.84 35.72 -33.24
N ASN A 574 17.24 35.58 -34.43
CA ASN A 574 16.84 36.74 -35.23
C ASN A 574 15.61 37.39 -34.55
N LEU A 575 15.85 38.54 -33.94
CA LEU A 575 14.87 39.35 -33.21
C LEU A 575 13.85 40.11 -34.08
N PHE A 576 13.79 39.87 -35.38
CA PHE A 576 12.86 40.52 -36.29
C PHE A 576 12.06 39.53 -37.13
N ILE A 577 10.97 39.02 -36.56
CA ILE A 577 9.86 38.54 -37.36
C ILE A 577 8.57 39.13 -36.82
N LYS A 578 7.97 40.02 -37.63
CA LYS A 578 6.61 40.52 -37.48
C LYS A 578 5.63 39.37 -37.56
N ASP A 579 4.55 39.53 -36.80
CA ASP A 579 3.35 38.68 -36.86
C ASP A 579 2.97 38.28 -38.26
N ASN A 580 2.91 36.98 -38.52
CA ASN A 580 1.89 36.38 -39.39
C ASN A 580 1.85 34.84 -39.17
N GLU A 581 0.65 34.38 -39.13
CA GLU A 581 0.19 33.04 -38.83
C GLU A 581 0.80 31.92 -39.65
N ASN A 582 0.87 30.73 -39.06
CA ASN A 582 1.18 29.46 -39.68
C ASN A 582 2.67 29.13 -39.91
N PHE A 583 3.41 28.90 -38.83
CA PHE A 583 4.57 28.01 -38.90
C PHE A 583 4.28 26.74 -38.09
N LYS A 584 4.02 25.66 -38.84
CA LYS A 584 4.27 24.30 -38.34
C LYS A 584 5.71 24.26 -37.88
N ASN A 585 5.94 23.83 -36.64
CA ASN A 585 7.27 23.50 -36.13
C ASN A 585 7.85 22.36 -36.98
N GLU A 586 8.49 22.67 -38.08
CA GLU A 586 9.45 21.78 -38.70
C GLU A 586 10.68 21.78 -37.77
N VAL A 587 10.75 20.74 -36.91
CA VAL A 587 11.99 20.38 -36.25
C VAL A 587 12.94 19.97 -37.36
N TRP A 588 13.89 20.84 -37.68
CA TRP A 588 15.01 20.52 -38.56
C TRP A 588 15.91 19.54 -37.80
N ASP A 589 15.63 18.26 -37.94
CA ASP A 589 16.46 17.17 -37.44
C ASP A 589 17.62 16.96 -38.45
N THR A 590 18.59 17.87 -38.49
CA THR A 590 19.84 17.73 -39.19
C THR A 590 20.97 17.34 -38.25
N SER A 591 20.74 16.29 -37.45
CA SER A 591 21.81 15.68 -36.69
C SER A 591 22.53 14.66 -37.61
N ASN A 592 23.79 14.95 -37.95
CA ASN A 592 24.63 14.03 -38.70
C ASN A 592 25.28 13.04 -37.76
N ILE A 593 25.24 11.76 -38.11
CA ILE A 593 26.05 10.73 -37.46
C ILE A 593 27.51 10.97 -37.85
N LEU A 594 28.36 11.31 -36.91
CA LEU A 594 29.80 11.51 -37.15
C LEU A 594 30.54 10.18 -37.22
N GLU A 595 30.22 9.28 -36.31
CA GLU A 595 30.87 8.00 -36.18
C GLU A 595 29.97 7.03 -35.45
N THR A 596 30.00 5.75 -35.81
CA THR A 596 29.40 4.66 -35.03
C THR A 596 30.52 3.73 -34.60
N LYS A 597 30.64 3.46 -33.30
CA LYS A 597 31.65 2.55 -32.74
C LYS A 597 31.06 1.50 -31.86
N LYS A 598 31.59 0.29 -31.97
CA LYS A 598 31.34 -0.78 -30.99
C LYS A 598 32.21 -0.55 -29.77
N LEU A 599 31.72 -1.02 -28.60
CA LEU A 599 32.54 -0.96 -27.40
C LEU A 599 33.90 -1.66 -27.59
N SER A 600 33.94 -2.76 -28.32
CA SER A 600 35.18 -3.48 -28.63
C SER A 600 36.21 -2.63 -29.39
N GLU A 601 35.81 -1.57 -30.05
CA GLU A 601 36.65 -0.68 -30.85
C GLU A 601 37.11 0.58 -30.09
N ILE A 602 36.56 0.82 -28.90
CA ILE A 602 36.92 1.95 -28.02
C ILE A 602 38.13 1.54 -27.17
N ASP A 603 39.01 2.51 -26.90
CA ASP A 603 40.20 2.31 -26.09
C ASP A 603 39.83 1.70 -24.72
N TYR A 604 40.47 0.58 -24.37
CA TYR A 604 40.19 -0.15 -23.14
C TYR A 604 40.34 0.69 -21.86
N HIS A 605 41.28 1.66 -21.86
CA HIS A 605 41.46 2.53 -20.69
C HIS A 605 40.25 3.44 -20.45
N ILE A 606 39.62 3.91 -21.53
CA ILE A 606 38.40 4.73 -21.44
C ILE A 606 37.22 3.89 -21.00
N LEU A 607 37.08 2.67 -21.56
CA LEU A 607 36.07 1.69 -21.14
C LEU A 607 36.17 1.35 -19.65
N LEU A 608 37.39 1.00 -19.20
CA LEU A 608 37.64 0.65 -17.81
C LEU A 608 37.35 1.83 -16.88
N GLY A 609 37.87 3.01 -17.19
CA GLY A 609 37.63 4.21 -16.38
C GLY A 609 36.14 4.57 -16.25
N ALA A 610 35.39 4.47 -17.34
CA ALA A 610 33.94 4.72 -17.30
C ALA A 610 33.18 3.64 -16.52
N SER A 611 33.59 2.37 -16.60
CA SER A 611 32.96 1.27 -15.85
C SER A 611 33.21 1.36 -14.35
N GLU A 612 34.34 1.88 -13.92
CA GLU A 612 34.69 2.05 -12.50
C GLU A 612 33.79 3.08 -11.79
N CYS A 613 33.09 3.94 -12.52
CA CYS A 613 32.08 4.83 -11.97
C CYS A 613 30.86 4.11 -11.37
N PHE A 614 30.71 2.79 -11.68
CA PHE A 614 29.54 1.99 -11.28
C PHE A 614 29.98 0.82 -10.40
N THR A 615 29.48 0.80 -9.18
CA THR A 615 29.83 -0.27 -8.19
C THR A 615 29.45 -1.66 -8.70
N GLU A 616 28.33 -1.76 -9.40
CA GLU A 616 27.76 -3.00 -9.91
C GLU A 616 28.60 -3.62 -11.02
N LEU A 617 29.42 -2.83 -11.73
CA LEU A 617 30.29 -3.26 -12.78
C LEU A 617 31.71 -3.66 -12.29
N LYS A 618 31.94 -3.70 -10.98
CA LYS A 618 33.19 -4.21 -10.44
C LYS A 618 33.35 -5.71 -10.70
N PHE A 619 34.55 -6.13 -11.05
CA PHE A 619 34.83 -7.52 -11.45
C PHE A 619 34.37 -8.56 -10.44
N ASN A 620 34.52 -8.32 -9.14
CA ASN A 620 34.07 -9.24 -8.10
C ASN A 620 32.54 -9.43 -8.09
N ILE A 621 31.76 -8.37 -8.39
CA ILE A 621 30.29 -8.44 -8.51
C ILE A 621 29.89 -9.14 -9.81
N LEU A 622 30.55 -8.78 -10.93
CA LEU A 622 30.31 -9.41 -12.23
C LEU A 622 30.65 -10.90 -12.19
N LYS A 623 31.70 -11.30 -11.49
CA LYS A 623 32.10 -12.70 -11.36
C LYS A 623 31.05 -13.56 -10.65
N ILE A 624 30.32 -12.97 -9.69
CA ILE A 624 29.17 -13.63 -9.03
C ILE A 624 28.02 -13.85 -10.02
N LYS A 625 27.76 -12.86 -10.90
CA LYS A 625 26.68 -12.93 -11.88
C LYS A 625 27.01 -13.77 -13.09
N PHE A 626 28.26 -13.77 -13.51
CA PHE A 626 28.83 -14.47 -14.67
C PHE A 626 30.03 -15.31 -14.23
N PRO A 627 29.82 -16.51 -13.67
CA PRO A 627 30.92 -17.34 -13.14
C PRO A 627 32.01 -17.68 -14.15
N ASN A 628 31.69 -17.71 -15.45
CA ASN A 628 32.63 -18.01 -16.54
C ASN A 628 33.48 -16.81 -16.99
N LEU A 629 33.16 -15.59 -16.52
CA LEU A 629 33.89 -14.40 -16.87
C LEU A 629 35.34 -14.47 -16.35
N LYS A 630 36.32 -14.26 -17.23
CA LYS A 630 37.76 -14.40 -16.91
C LYS A 630 38.41 -13.08 -16.50
N SER A 631 37.95 -11.97 -17.10
CA SER A 631 38.53 -10.64 -16.83
C SER A 631 37.56 -9.50 -17.12
N MET A 632 37.85 -8.33 -16.58
CA MET A 632 37.13 -7.11 -16.91
C MET A 632 37.23 -6.73 -18.39
N LYS A 633 38.41 -6.99 -19.00
CA LYS A 633 38.60 -6.76 -20.43
C LYS A 633 37.64 -7.62 -21.24
N GLU A 634 37.52 -8.93 -20.91
CA GLU A 634 36.56 -9.80 -21.56
C GLU A 634 35.11 -9.29 -21.46
N PHE A 635 34.71 -8.82 -20.28
CA PHE A 635 33.35 -8.27 -20.07
C PHE A 635 33.06 -7.06 -20.96
N LEU A 636 34.02 -6.13 -21.05
CA LEU A 636 33.85 -4.89 -21.79
C LEU A 636 34.00 -5.03 -23.30
N THR A 637 34.82 -5.99 -23.79
CA THR A 637 35.22 -6.04 -25.22
C THR A 637 34.79 -7.30 -25.96
N SER A 638 34.36 -8.35 -25.27
CA SER A 638 33.95 -9.59 -25.93
C SER A 638 32.54 -9.51 -26.48
N SER A 639 32.30 -10.12 -27.63
CA SER A 639 30.97 -10.26 -28.26
C SER A 639 29.96 -11.05 -27.41
N ASN A 640 30.43 -11.91 -26.50
CA ASN A 640 29.58 -12.63 -25.59
C ASN A 640 29.02 -11.73 -24.46
N TYR A 641 29.65 -10.60 -24.24
CA TYR A 641 29.25 -9.63 -23.21
C TYR A 641 28.87 -8.29 -23.84
N LEU A 642 29.62 -7.22 -23.60
CA LEU A 642 29.26 -5.87 -24.03
C LEU A 642 29.88 -5.42 -25.34
N GLY A 643 30.83 -6.16 -25.90
CA GLY A 643 31.65 -5.72 -27.03
C GLY A 643 30.89 -5.36 -28.32
N ASN A 644 29.70 -5.90 -28.55
CA ASN A 644 28.87 -5.61 -29.72
C ASN A 644 27.94 -4.39 -29.55
N ILE A 645 27.86 -3.81 -28.39
CA ILE A 645 27.05 -2.60 -28.15
C ILE A 645 27.59 -1.47 -29.01
N GLU A 646 26.72 -0.80 -29.77
CA GLU A 646 27.05 0.28 -30.68
C GLU A 646 26.67 1.63 -30.08
N ILE A 647 27.58 2.61 -30.24
CA ILE A 647 27.33 4.00 -29.89
C ILE A 647 27.44 4.86 -31.14
N GLU A 648 26.37 5.56 -31.49
CA GLU A 648 26.31 6.53 -32.57
C GLU A 648 26.60 7.92 -32.00
N PHE A 649 27.67 8.57 -32.43
CA PHE A 649 28.01 9.94 -32.07
C PHE A 649 27.39 10.90 -33.09
N ILE A 650 26.48 11.71 -32.63
CA ILE A 650 25.70 12.65 -33.45
C ILE A 650 26.09 14.07 -33.14
N SER A 651 26.19 14.92 -34.17
CA SER A 651 26.40 16.35 -33.98
C SER A 651 25.67 17.16 -35.03
N GLN A 652 25.25 18.38 -34.68
CA GLN A 652 24.81 19.38 -35.67
C GLN A 652 25.94 19.96 -36.49
N ASN A 653 27.19 19.78 -36.07
CA ASN A 653 28.39 20.23 -36.76
C ASN A 653 29.15 19.01 -37.30
N TYR A 654 29.12 18.82 -38.63
CA TYR A 654 29.81 17.71 -39.29
C TYR A 654 31.37 17.78 -39.20
N LEU A 655 31.92 18.92 -38.79
CA LEU A 655 33.36 19.09 -38.53
C LEU A 655 33.75 18.88 -37.05
N ALA A 656 32.80 18.47 -36.22
CA ALA A 656 33.10 18.19 -34.83
C ALA A 656 33.98 16.93 -34.71
N THR A 657 35.04 17.03 -33.96
CA THR A 657 35.93 15.90 -33.64
C THR A 657 35.55 15.30 -32.32
N ILE A 658 35.44 13.95 -32.27
CA ILE A 658 35.12 13.22 -31.06
C ILE A 658 36.37 13.15 -30.19
N LYS A 659 36.29 13.61 -28.97
CA LYS A 659 37.39 13.61 -27.99
C LYS A 659 37.26 12.46 -27.02
N GLY A 660 38.32 12.04 -26.35
CA GLY A 660 38.28 11.01 -25.32
C GLY A 660 37.23 11.25 -24.21
N ARG A 661 36.95 12.54 -23.88
CA ARG A 661 35.91 12.94 -22.95
C ARG A 661 34.49 12.59 -23.46
N ASP A 662 34.28 12.72 -24.75
CA ASP A 662 32.96 12.44 -25.34
C ASP A 662 32.68 10.93 -25.29
N TYR A 663 33.69 10.11 -25.58
CA TYR A 663 33.61 8.66 -25.36
C TYR A 663 33.33 8.32 -23.92
N PHE A 664 34.02 8.96 -22.97
CA PHE A 664 33.83 8.69 -21.55
C PHE A 664 32.41 9.04 -21.07
N GLU A 665 31.86 10.19 -21.44
CA GLU A 665 30.50 10.60 -21.06
C GLU A 665 29.44 9.76 -21.77
N ALA A 666 29.65 9.34 -23.02
CA ALA A 666 28.77 8.42 -23.72
C ALA A 666 28.75 7.06 -23.03
N LEU A 667 29.90 6.52 -22.66
CA LEU A 667 30.04 5.25 -21.94
C LEU A 667 29.38 5.28 -20.55
N LYS A 668 29.43 6.40 -19.84
CA LYS A 668 28.71 6.53 -18.57
C LYS A 668 27.20 6.32 -18.72
N LYS A 669 26.60 6.83 -19.82
CA LYS A 669 25.16 6.58 -20.09
C LYS A 669 24.91 5.12 -20.41
N VAL A 670 25.75 4.50 -21.23
CA VAL A 670 25.66 3.06 -21.54
C VAL A 670 25.80 2.22 -20.27
N PHE A 671 26.81 2.48 -19.48
CA PHE A 671 27.09 1.70 -18.27
C PHE A 671 26.09 1.93 -17.14
N ASN A 672 25.41 3.07 -17.11
CA ASN A 672 24.28 3.26 -16.21
C ASN A 672 23.15 2.27 -16.54
N ASP A 673 22.79 2.11 -17.81
CA ASP A 673 21.81 1.13 -18.26
C ASP A 673 22.24 -0.31 -17.96
N ILE A 674 23.51 -0.61 -18.23
CA ILE A 674 24.10 -1.93 -17.93
C ILE A 674 24.10 -2.20 -16.42
N SER A 675 24.43 -1.21 -15.61
CA SER A 675 24.36 -1.30 -14.15
C SER A 675 22.95 -1.66 -13.68
N GLN A 676 21.91 -1.01 -14.21
CA GLN A 676 20.52 -1.36 -13.91
C GLN A 676 20.16 -2.79 -14.33
N TYR A 677 20.66 -3.23 -15.48
CA TYR A 677 20.49 -4.62 -15.90
C TYR A 677 21.16 -5.59 -14.91
N ILE A 678 22.40 -5.36 -14.51
CA ILE A 678 23.12 -6.18 -13.53
C ILE A 678 22.40 -6.26 -12.19
N ILE A 679 21.84 -5.14 -11.72
CA ILE A 679 21.00 -5.09 -10.49
C ILE A 679 19.75 -5.96 -10.65
N SER A 680 19.15 -5.97 -11.84
CA SER A 680 17.94 -6.74 -12.13
C SER A 680 18.16 -8.26 -12.13
N LEU A 681 19.39 -8.72 -12.31
CA LEU A 681 19.77 -10.14 -12.30
C LEU A 681 19.67 -10.69 -10.86
N LYS A 682 18.49 -11.20 -10.51
CA LYS A 682 18.27 -11.85 -9.21
C LYS A 682 18.95 -13.23 -9.20
N PRO A 683 19.46 -13.67 -8.03
CA PRO A 683 19.90 -15.04 -7.88
C PRO A 683 18.71 -16.00 -8.11
N GLU A 684 18.93 -17.03 -8.89
CA GLU A 684 17.98 -18.13 -9.01
C GLU A 684 18.27 -19.16 -7.94
N TYR A 685 17.22 -19.74 -7.40
CA TYR A 685 17.33 -20.73 -6.35
C TYR A 685 16.65 -22.02 -6.76
N GLU A 686 17.11 -23.12 -6.19
CA GLU A 686 16.48 -24.43 -6.32
C GLU A 686 16.46 -25.13 -4.96
N GLY A 687 15.53 -26.07 -4.78
CA GLY A 687 15.53 -26.97 -3.64
C GLY A 687 16.46 -28.13 -3.89
N THR A 688 17.23 -28.54 -2.89
CA THR A 688 18.09 -29.71 -2.99
C THR A 688 17.24 -30.96 -3.19
N LYS A 689 17.69 -31.89 -4.04
CA LYS A 689 17.12 -33.25 -4.12
C LYS A 689 17.58 -34.13 -2.97
N GLU A 690 18.47 -33.61 -2.16
CA GLU A 690 19.01 -34.23 -0.97
C GLU A 690 18.22 -33.78 0.24
N PHE A 691 17.69 -34.75 0.97
CA PHE A 691 16.97 -34.50 2.21
C PHE A 691 17.88 -34.77 3.41
N ILE A 692 17.99 -33.79 4.26
CA ILE A 692 18.60 -33.88 5.57
C ILE A 692 17.55 -34.21 6.62
N HIS A 693 17.98 -34.67 7.80
CA HIS A 693 17.05 -34.99 8.87
C HIS A 693 17.41 -34.32 10.19
N LYS A 694 16.39 -34.09 11.02
CA LYS A 694 16.48 -33.71 12.42
C LYS A 694 15.56 -34.57 13.25
N LYS A 695 15.79 -34.67 14.53
CA LYS A 695 14.90 -35.40 15.44
C LYS A 695 13.53 -34.72 15.53
N ILE A 696 12.48 -35.51 15.68
CA ILE A 696 11.10 -35.00 15.80
C ILE A 696 10.97 -34.02 16.97
N ASN A 697 11.53 -34.37 18.13
CA ASN A 697 11.51 -33.54 19.33
C ASN A 697 12.30 -32.23 19.23
N GLU A 698 13.21 -32.10 18.26
CA GLU A 698 13.91 -30.85 17.98
C GLU A 698 13.08 -29.88 17.17
N ILE A 699 12.23 -30.36 16.23
CA ILE A 699 11.42 -29.56 15.32
C ILE A 699 10.03 -29.36 15.89
N ILE A 700 9.35 -30.42 16.30
CA ILE A 700 7.96 -30.36 16.74
C ILE A 700 7.91 -30.03 18.22
N LYS A 701 7.41 -28.82 18.52
CA LYS A 701 7.25 -28.29 19.88
C LYS A 701 5.82 -27.82 20.09
N GLY A 702 5.41 -27.73 21.35
CA GLY A 702 4.16 -27.05 21.69
C GLY A 702 4.28 -25.57 21.33
N LYS A 703 3.23 -24.99 20.78
CA LYS A 703 3.24 -23.65 20.22
C LYS A 703 2.02 -22.84 20.60
N LYS A 704 2.21 -21.59 20.96
CA LYS A 704 1.14 -20.61 21.11
C LYS A 704 0.94 -19.86 19.80
N ILE A 705 -0.27 -19.89 19.27
CA ILE A 705 -0.67 -19.10 18.12
C ILE A 705 -1.58 -17.96 18.59
N TYR A 706 -1.36 -16.81 18.01
CA TYR A 706 -2.12 -15.58 18.30
C TYR A 706 -3.04 -15.32 17.11
N LEU A 707 -4.34 -15.45 17.34
CA LEU A 707 -5.38 -15.27 16.34
C LEU A 707 -6.13 -13.98 16.63
N SER A 708 -6.56 -13.29 15.60
CA SER A 708 -7.49 -12.18 15.78
C SER A 708 -8.90 -12.70 16.06
N ARG A 709 -9.71 -11.90 16.75
CA ARG A 709 -11.07 -12.28 17.18
C ARG A 709 -12.08 -12.36 16.02
N GLU A 710 -11.75 -11.82 14.85
CA GLU A 710 -12.58 -12.00 13.67
C GLU A 710 -12.51 -13.46 13.21
N ILE A 711 -13.58 -14.17 13.49
CA ILE A 711 -13.83 -15.48 12.93
C ILE A 711 -14.18 -15.26 11.48
N GLU A 712 -13.18 -15.38 10.61
CA GLU A 712 -13.43 -15.45 9.18
C GLU A 712 -14.40 -16.62 8.92
N ASN A 713 -15.26 -16.47 7.91
CA ASN A 713 -16.28 -17.45 7.47
C ASN A 713 -15.73 -18.84 7.08
N GLY A 714 -14.62 -19.27 7.61
CA GLY A 714 -13.94 -20.55 7.39
C GLY A 714 -13.57 -21.31 8.65
N GLY A 715 -13.94 -20.81 9.84
CA GLY A 715 -13.67 -21.48 11.11
C GLY A 715 -12.20 -21.63 11.49
N LYS A 716 -11.29 -20.87 10.84
CA LYS A 716 -9.88 -20.81 11.21
C LYS A 716 -9.73 -20.18 12.59
N GLY A 717 -8.99 -20.87 13.46
CA GLY A 717 -8.78 -20.41 14.83
C GLY A 717 -9.81 -20.92 15.84
N GLU A 718 -10.88 -21.54 15.40
CA GLU A 718 -11.80 -22.26 16.28
C GLU A 718 -11.32 -23.68 16.52
N SER A 719 -11.55 -24.16 17.73
CA SER A 719 -11.35 -25.56 18.10
C SER A 719 -12.16 -26.49 17.20
N GLN A 720 -11.60 -27.64 16.82
CA GLN A 720 -12.32 -28.60 15.99
C GLN A 720 -13.56 -29.18 16.69
N ILE A 721 -13.56 -29.26 18.03
CA ILE A 721 -14.73 -29.71 18.78
C ILE A 721 -15.82 -28.63 18.83
N LEU A 722 -15.47 -27.34 18.70
CA LEU A 722 -16.39 -26.19 18.80
C LEU A 722 -16.81 -25.62 17.45
N THR A 723 -16.26 -26.15 16.35
CA THR A 723 -16.57 -25.61 15.00
C THR A 723 -18.09 -25.58 14.74
N PRO A 724 -18.62 -24.50 14.10
CA PRO A 724 -20.06 -24.38 13.81
C PRO A 724 -20.60 -25.52 12.97
N ASN A 725 -19.80 -26.02 12.03
CA ASN A 725 -20.18 -27.17 11.21
C ASN A 725 -20.08 -28.46 12.00
N LEU A 726 -21.24 -29.01 12.38
CA LEU A 726 -21.37 -30.23 13.19
C LEU A 726 -20.70 -31.46 12.54
N GLU A 727 -20.68 -31.54 11.20
CA GLU A 727 -20.05 -32.64 10.47
C GLU A 727 -18.53 -32.69 10.68
N LEU A 728 -17.91 -31.54 10.94
CA LEU A 728 -16.48 -31.42 11.12
C LEU A 728 -16.03 -31.55 12.58
N ARG A 729 -16.97 -31.57 13.51
CA ARG A 729 -16.67 -31.72 14.95
C ARG A 729 -15.97 -33.02 15.25
N LEU A 730 -14.88 -32.92 16.01
CA LEU A 730 -14.09 -34.05 16.47
C LEU A 730 -13.35 -33.68 17.75
N ASP A 731 -13.45 -34.54 18.76
CA ASP A 731 -12.67 -34.43 19.99
C ASP A 731 -11.29 -35.12 19.78
N LEU A 732 -10.29 -34.32 19.46
CA LEU A 732 -8.95 -34.83 19.19
C LEU A 732 -8.19 -35.25 20.45
N THR A 733 -8.68 -34.89 21.64
CA THR A 733 -8.02 -35.28 22.88
C THR A 733 -8.03 -36.80 23.09
N LYS A 734 -9.02 -37.48 22.47
CA LYS A 734 -9.22 -38.92 22.54
C LYS A 734 -8.52 -39.72 21.43
N GLU A 735 -7.87 -39.06 20.50
CA GLU A 735 -7.26 -39.67 19.31
C GLU A 735 -5.74 -39.80 19.51
N ASP A 736 -5.22 -40.98 19.81
CA ASP A 736 -3.79 -41.17 20.06
C ASP A 736 -2.89 -40.91 18.84
N TRP A 737 -3.44 -41.05 17.63
CA TRP A 737 -2.73 -40.81 16.39
C TRP A 737 -2.54 -39.31 16.05
N TYR A 738 -3.31 -38.42 16.67
CA TYR A 738 -3.15 -36.97 16.48
C TYR A 738 -2.36 -36.38 17.64
N ILE A 739 -1.19 -35.84 17.36
CA ILE A 739 -0.20 -35.53 18.40
C ILE A 739 -0.54 -34.33 19.26
N PHE A 740 -1.37 -33.40 18.77
CA PHE A 740 -1.77 -32.22 19.54
C PHE A 740 -3.13 -32.37 20.22
N ASN A 741 -3.37 -31.51 21.21
CA ASN A 741 -4.63 -31.45 21.96
C ASN A 741 -5.84 -31.08 21.10
N ASP A 742 -5.67 -30.25 20.04
CA ASP A 742 -6.76 -29.74 19.21
C ASP A 742 -6.25 -29.32 17.81
N ASN A 743 -7.20 -28.97 16.92
CA ASN A 743 -6.92 -28.45 15.58
C ASN A 743 -7.66 -27.13 15.36
N TYR A 744 -6.90 -26.05 15.14
CA TYR A 744 -7.40 -24.70 14.91
C TYR A 744 -7.35 -24.29 13.42
N GLY A 745 -7.30 -25.25 12.53
CA GLY A 745 -7.22 -25.08 11.09
C GLY A 745 -8.49 -24.55 10.43
N THR A 746 -8.41 -24.40 9.10
CA THR A 746 -9.54 -24.07 8.23
C THR A 746 -10.56 -25.20 8.13
N SER A 747 -11.70 -24.94 7.47
CA SER A 747 -12.73 -25.97 7.26
C SER A 747 -12.24 -27.19 6.47
N GLU A 748 -11.38 -27.00 5.44
CA GLU A 748 -10.81 -28.10 4.66
C GLU A 748 -9.79 -28.91 5.46
N GLU A 749 -8.99 -28.25 6.29
CA GLU A 749 -8.06 -28.93 7.20
C GLU A 749 -8.79 -29.74 8.27
N LYS A 750 -9.88 -29.21 8.82
CA LYS A 750 -10.77 -29.97 9.75
C LYS A 750 -11.46 -31.13 9.04
N ALA A 751 -11.89 -30.94 7.79
CA ALA A 751 -12.47 -31.99 6.98
C ALA A 751 -11.46 -33.11 6.70
N PHE A 752 -10.20 -32.77 6.43
CA PHE A 752 -9.14 -33.77 6.26
C PHE A 752 -8.95 -34.61 7.53
N ILE A 753 -8.86 -34.00 8.70
CA ILE A 753 -8.69 -34.70 9.99
C ILE A 753 -9.90 -35.61 10.27
N LYS A 754 -11.12 -35.18 9.96
CA LYS A 754 -12.30 -36.00 10.09
C LYS A 754 -12.25 -37.20 9.14
N TYR A 755 -11.89 -36.94 7.85
CA TYR A 755 -11.72 -37.99 6.85
C TYR A 755 -10.58 -38.96 7.24
N PHE A 756 -9.49 -38.48 7.78
CA PHE A 756 -8.41 -39.35 8.26
C PHE A 756 -8.92 -40.34 9.30
N LYS A 757 -9.67 -39.86 10.29
CA LYS A 757 -10.28 -40.74 11.32
C LYS A 757 -11.24 -41.79 10.73
N THR A 758 -12.07 -41.40 9.78
CA THR A 758 -13.14 -42.28 9.30
C THR A 758 -12.69 -43.25 8.21
N ASP A 759 -11.74 -42.84 7.35
CA ASP A 759 -11.39 -43.57 6.13
C ASP A 759 -9.94 -44.11 6.12
N ILE A 760 -8.96 -43.41 6.74
CA ILE A 760 -7.55 -43.80 6.66
C ILE A 760 -7.13 -44.60 7.91
N ALA A 761 -7.41 -44.10 9.10
CA ALA A 761 -6.98 -44.72 10.36
C ALA A 761 -7.42 -46.17 10.47
N PRO A 762 -8.70 -46.58 10.17
CA PRO A 762 -9.10 -47.95 10.23
C PRO A 762 -8.35 -48.88 9.26
N LYS A 763 -7.85 -48.37 8.14
CA LYS A 763 -7.05 -49.14 7.17
C LYS A 763 -5.64 -49.36 7.70
N LEU A 764 -5.07 -48.37 8.41
CA LEU A 764 -3.77 -48.46 9.04
C LEU A 764 -3.82 -49.42 10.26
N ASP A 765 -4.92 -49.37 11.07
CA ASP A 765 -5.15 -50.25 12.20
C ASP A 765 -5.26 -51.71 11.73
N LYS A 766 -5.98 -51.96 10.65
CA LYS A 766 -6.12 -53.30 10.05
C LYS A 766 -4.78 -53.90 9.61
N LYS A 767 -3.81 -53.04 9.27
CA LYS A 767 -2.46 -53.48 8.90
C LYS A 767 -1.48 -53.46 10.07
N GLU A 768 -1.94 -53.24 11.30
CA GLU A 768 -1.16 -53.19 12.54
C GLU A 768 0.03 -52.25 12.46
N LEU A 769 -0.16 -51.06 11.80
CA LEU A 769 0.84 -50.07 11.62
C LEU A 769 0.79 -49.05 12.75
N GLU A 770 1.96 -48.56 13.17
CA GLU A 770 2.08 -47.45 14.10
C GLU A 770 2.09 -46.16 13.28
N TYR A 771 1.22 -45.17 13.62
CA TYR A 771 1.10 -43.95 12.81
C TYR A 771 0.75 -42.73 13.65
N TYR A 772 1.20 -41.54 13.18
CA TYR A 772 0.96 -40.25 13.81
C TYR A 772 0.73 -39.16 12.78
N VAL A 773 -0.27 -38.30 13.02
CA VAL A 773 -0.55 -37.10 12.23
C VAL A 773 -0.08 -35.88 13.00
N ILE A 774 0.80 -35.11 12.37
CA ILE A 774 1.37 -33.88 12.90
C ILE A 774 0.87 -32.72 12.07
N ARG A 775 0.26 -31.75 12.72
CA ARG A 775 -0.02 -30.47 12.08
C ARG A 775 1.26 -29.65 12.01
N ASN A 776 1.59 -29.16 10.81
CA ASN A 776 2.77 -28.34 10.59
C ASN A 776 2.41 -26.86 10.75
N GLU A 777 2.60 -26.30 11.90
CA GLU A 777 2.44 -24.85 12.15
C GLU A 777 3.70 -24.05 11.77
N ARG A 778 4.16 -24.20 10.51
CA ARG A 778 5.35 -23.55 9.92
C ARG A 778 6.69 -23.97 10.54
N GLU A 779 6.74 -25.13 11.16
CA GLU A 779 7.97 -25.67 11.74
C GLU A 779 8.85 -26.32 10.66
N LEU A 780 8.23 -26.92 9.65
CA LEU A 780 8.89 -27.59 8.54
C LEU A 780 8.59 -26.87 7.24
N ALA A 781 9.62 -26.51 6.50
CA ALA A 781 9.52 -26.01 5.13
C ALA A 781 10.27 -26.92 4.16
N LEU A 782 9.70 -27.10 2.99
CA LEU A 782 10.31 -27.75 1.83
C LEU A 782 10.57 -26.71 0.75
N TYR A 783 11.47 -27.01 -0.18
CA TYR A 783 11.82 -26.11 -1.28
C TYR A 783 11.73 -26.84 -2.61
N SER A 784 10.95 -26.25 -3.55
CA SER A 784 10.75 -26.79 -4.89
C SER A 784 12.07 -27.01 -5.62
N PHE A 785 12.24 -28.17 -6.24
CA PHE A 785 13.43 -28.54 -6.99
C PHE A 785 13.68 -27.65 -8.21
N SER A 786 12.64 -27.06 -8.78
CA SER A 786 12.74 -26.26 -10.02
C SER A 786 13.15 -24.81 -9.78
N ASN A 787 12.64 -24.18 -8.71
CA ASN A 787 12.76 -22.73 -8.49
C ASN A 787 12.99 -22.31 -7.03
N GLY A 788 13.23 -23.26 -6.13
CA GLY A 788 13.47 -22.97 -4.71
C GLY A 788 12.32 -22.30 -3.98
N SER A 789 11.11 -22.35 -4.53
CA SER A 789 9.92 -21.80 -3.87
C SER A 789 9.65 -22.57 -2.57
N ARG A 790 9.38 -21.83 -1.49
CA ARG A 790 9.11 -22.39 -0.17
C ARG A 790 7.70 -22.97 -0.13
N PHE A 791 7.59 -24.21 0.34
CA PHE A 791 6.37 -24.94 0.59
C PHE A 791 6.34 -25.45 2.03
N GLU A 792 5.24 -25.24 2.70
CA GLU A 792 4.99 -25.71 4.08
C GLU A 792 3.73 -26.56 4.04
N PRO A 793 3.84 -27.89 3.97
CA PRO A 793 2.67 -28.78 3.97
C PRO A 793 1.89 -28.62 5.27
N ASP A 794 0.56 -28.62 5.22
CA ASP A 794 -0.28 -28.41 6.42
C ASP A 794 -0.17 -29.58 7.40
N TYR A 795 0.00 -30.80 6.90
CA TYR A 795 0.13 -31.99 7.72
C TYR A 795 1.28 -32.91 7.28
N LEU A 796 1.83 -33.59 8.28
CA LEU A 796 2.77 -34.70 8.13
C LEU A 796 2.11 -35.95 8.71
N LEU A 797 2.05 -37.02 7.91
CA LEU A 797 1.66 -38.34 8.39
C LEU A 797 2.90 -39.23 8.45
N PHE A 798 3.18 -39.73 9.60
CA PHE A 798 4.24 -40.73 9.82
C PHE A 798 3.61 -42.11 10.01
N ILE A 799 4.19 -43.10 9.32
CA ILE A 799 3.77 -44.49 9.43
C ILE A 799 5.00 -45.34 9.66
N ARG A 800 4.94 -46.23 10.63
CA ARG A 800 6.00 -47.19 10.94
C ARG A 800 5.50 -48.62 10.80
N LYS A 801 6.21 -49.39 9.99
CA LYS A 801 6.04 -50.83 9.89
C LYS A 801 7.16 -51.52 10.67
N LYS A 802 6.79 -52.17 11.76
CA LYS A 802 7.71 -52.95 12.62
C LYS A 802 8.17 -54.23 11.91
N LYS A 803 9.47 -54.53 11.91
CA LYS A 803 10.03 -55.79 11.43
C LYS A 803 10.64 -56.58 12.59
N VAL A 804 10.69 -57.91 12.43
CA VAL A 804 11.16 -58.84 13.44
C VAL A 804 12.61 -58.56 13.88
N ASP A 805 13.46 -58.01 13.00
CA ASP A 805 14.87 -57.70 13.23
C ASP A 805 15.19 -56.30 13.75
N ASN A 806 14.20 -55.57 14.32
CA ASN A 806 14.30 -54.18 14.76
C ASN A 806 14.66 -53.16 13.64
N ASP A 807 14.62 -53.53 12.39
CA ASP A 807 14.91 -52.68 11.22
C ASP A 807 13.59 -52.10 10.69
N ASN A 808 12.98 -51.21 11.44
CA ASN A 808 11.69 -50.63 11.12
C ASN A 808 11.69 -49.87 9.76
N ILE A 809 10.60 -49.93 9.04
CA ILE A 809 10.38 -49.09 7.85
C ILE A 809 9.52 -47.91 8.25
N ASP A 810 10.02 -46.71 8.02
CA ASP A 810 9.38 -45.45 8.33
C ASP A 810 8.95 -44.72 7.03
N TYR A 811 7.73 -44.27 6.97
CA TYR A 811 7.17 -43.46 5.88
C TYR A 811 6.82 -42.08 6.42
N GLN A 812 7.29 -41.03 5.75
CA GLN A 812 6.93 -39.65 6.01
C GLN A 812 6.11 -39.14 4.81
N VAL A 813 4.84 -38.83 5.04
CA VAL A 813 3.88 -38.44 4.01
C VAL A 813 3.52 -36.97 4.20
N PHE A 814 3.63 -36.19 3.12
CA PHE A 814 3.27 -34.79 3.10
C PHE A 814 1.85 -34.62 2.55
N ILE A 815 1.01 -33.90 3.27
CA ILE A 815 -0.41 -33.74 2.98
C ILE A 815 -0.79 -32.27 3.04
N GLU A 816 -1.52 -31.82 2.02
CA GLU A 816 -1.98 -30.43 1.86
C GLU A 816 -3.48 -30.41 1.53
N PRO A 817 -4.36 -30.15 2.50
CA PRO A 817 -5.76 -29.84 2.24
C PRO A 817 -5.92 -28.48 1.58
N LYS A 818 -6.70 -28.39 0.51
CA LYS A 818 -6.89 -27.14 -0.24
C LYS A 818 -8.36 -26.84 -0.51
N GLY A 819 -8.75 -25.57 -0.34
CA GLY A 819 -10.00 -25.04 -0.85
C GLY A 819 -10.01 -25.02 -2.39
N GLU A 820 -11.19 -25.12 -2.99
CA GLU A 820 -11.38 -25.19 -4.45
C GLU A 820 -10.65 -24.09 -5.23
N HIS A 821 -10.74 -22.88 -4.73
CA HIS A 821 -10.21 -21.66 -5.34
C HIS A 821 -8.68 -21.61 -5.41
N LEU A 822 -7.96 -22.43 -4.64
CA LEU A 822 -6.51 -22.47 -4.60
C LEU A 822 -5.90 -23.60 -5.45
N LEU A 823 -6.72 -24.49 -5.96
CA LEU A 823 -6.24 -25.69 -6.68
C LEU A 823 -5.46 -25.36 -7.96
N SER A 824 -5.87 -24.33 -8.70
CA SER A 824 -5.20 -23.94 -9.95
C SER A 824 -3.93 -23.12 -9.72
N GLU A 825 -3.94 -22.24 -8.73
CA GLU A 825 -2.81 -21.33 -8.45
C GLU A 825 -1.64 -22.04 -7.78
N ASP A 826 -1.95 -22.98 -6.90
CA ASP A 826 -0.96 -23.77 -6.16
C ASP A 826 -0.55 -25.06 -6.87
N ASN A 827 -0.91 -25.26 -8.13
CA ASN A 827 -0.60 -26.47 -8.90
C ASN A 827 0.89 -26.86 -8.86
N TRP A 828 1.82 -25.91 -8.80
CA TRP A 828 3.24 -26.18 -8.66
C TRP A 828 3.59 -26.96 -7.38
N LYS A 829 2.83 -26.76 -6.29
CA LYS A 829 3.01 -27.47 -5.03
C LYS A 829 2.61 -28.94 -5.18
N GLU A 830 1.52 -29.20 -5.92
CA GLU A 830 1.10 -30.57 -6.20
C GLU A 830 2.10 -31.31 -7.11
N VAL A 831 2.61 -30.62 -8.13
CA VAL A 831 3.68 -31.16 -8.97
C VAL A 831 4.92 -31.49 -8.11
N PHE A 832 5.32 -30.57 -7.23
CA PHE A 832 6.44 -30.78 -6.34
C PHE A 832 6.22 -31.97 -5.37
N LEU A 833 5.01 -32.10 -4.82
CA LEU A 833 4.67 -33.26 -3.98
C LEU A 833 4.79 -34.59 -4.73
N LYS A 834 4.37 -34.63 -6.01
CA LYS A 834 4.52 -35.82 -6.86
C LYS A 834 5.99 -36.13 -7.13
N ASP A 835 6.80 -35.09 -7.37
CA ASP A 835 8.23 -35.23 -7.68
C ASP A 835 9.07 -35.74 -6.48
N ILE A 836 8.61 -35.52 -5.24
CA ILE A 836 9.34 -35.96 -4.05
C ILE A 836 9.57 -37.48 -4.07
N LYS A 837 8.56 -38.28 -4.40
CA LYS A 837 8.68 -39.75 -4.43
C LYS A 837 9.75 -40.23 -5.44
N GLU A 838 9.90 -39.52 -6.55
CA GLU A 838 10.79 -39.96 -7.65
C GLU A 838 12.23 -39.46 -7.49
N ASN A 839 12.40 -38.29 -6.91
CA ASN A 839 13.64 -37.54 -6.96
C ASN A 839 14.40 -37.40 -5.62
N PHE A 840 13.88 -37.89 -4.51
CA PHE A 840 14.54 -37.69 -3.21
C PHE A 840 15.77 -38.60 -3.04
N LYS A 841 16.79 -38.06 -2.37
CA LYS A 841 18.00 -38.79 -1.89
C LYS A 841 18.16 -38.49 -0.41
N LEU A 842 18.45 -39.49 0.42
CA LEU A 842 18.65 -39.28 1.84
C LEU A 842 20.14 -39.18 2.15
N LYS A 843 20.53 -38.17 2.93
CA LYS A 843 21.89 -37.99 3.42
C LYS A 843 22.09 -38.85 4.64
N ARG A 844 23.04 -39.79 4.58
CA ARG A 844 23.52 -40.60 5.73
C ARG A 844 24.72 -39.89 6.35
N ASP A 845 24.66 -39.71 7.69
CA ASP A 845 25.82 -39.23 8.46
C ASP A 845 26.80 -40.39 8.67
N ARG A 846 27.83 -40.45 7.82
CA ARG A 846 29.06 -41.19 8.15
C ARG A 846 30.21 -40.21 8.05
N SER A 847 30.89 -39.99 9.15
CA SER A 847 32.11 -39.21 9.24
C SER A 847 33.02 -39.49 8.05
N LYS A 848 33.19 -38.50 7.16
CA LYS A 848 34.19 -38.29 6.11
C LYS A 848 33.97 -38.80 4.70
N ASN A 849 32.89 -39.52 4.31
CA ASN A 849 32.56 -39.68 2.87
C ASN A 849 31.06 -39.57 2.64
N LEU A 850 30.65 -38.54 1.94
CA LEU A 850 29.26 -38.25 1.54
C LEU A 850 28.81 -39.19 0.43
N GLU A 851 28.27 -40.36 0.77
CA GLU A 851 27.54 -41.21 -0.20
C GLU A 851 26.06 -41.05 0.00
N PHE A 852 25.40 -40.66 -1.07
CA PHE A 852 23.94 -40.50 -1.13
C PHE A 852 23.29 -41.85 -1.41
N ILE A 853 22.54 -42.38 -0.45
CA ILE A 853 21.87 -43.68 -0.61
C ILE A 853 20.37 -43.49 -0.53
N LYS A 854 19.65 -44.03 -1.51
CA LYS A 854 18.20 -44.29 -1.44
C LYS A 854 18.01 -45.27 -0.28
N SER A 855 17.47 -44.81 0.87
CA SER A 855 17.37 -45.61 2.08
C SER A 855 16.45 -46.80 1.84
N LYS A 856 16.84 -47.98 2.33
CA LYS A 856 15.97 -49.17 2.35
C LYS A 856 14.84 -49.06 3.37
N ASN A 857 14.94 -48.16 4.35
CA ASN A 857 14.08 -48.14 5.53
C ASN A 857 13.31 -46.82 5.74
N HIS A 858 13.56 -45.77 4.95
CA HIS A 858 12.82 -44.50 5.04
C HIS A 858 12.31 -44.06 3.67
N PHE A 859 11.02 -43.70 3.60
CA PHE A 859 10.36 -43.31 2.38
C PHE A 859 9.69 -41.96 2.56
N LEU A 860 9.88 -41.03 1.60
CA LEU A 860 9.21 -39.75 1.55
C LEU A 860 8.16 -39.78 0.46
N ILE A 861 6.94 -39.34 0.78
CA ILE A 861 5.80 -39.45 -0.12
C ILE A 861 5.02 -38.14 -0.09
N GLY A 862 4.81 -37.51 -1.22
CA GLY A 862 3.85 -36.43 -1.40
C GLY A 862 2.54 -36.95 -1.96
N LEU A 863 1.42 -36.63 -1.34
CA LEU A 863 0.10 -36.93 -1.84
C LEU A 863 -0.49 -35.76 -2.66
N PRO A 864 -1.41 -36.03 -3.59
CA PRO A 864 -2.20 -34.99 -4.23
C PRO A 864 -2.93 -34.12 -3.20
N PHE A 865 -3.40 -32.95 -3.58
CA PHE A 865 -4.20 -32.12 -2.68
C PHE A 865 -5.48 -32.82 -2.23
N PHE A 866 -5.76 -32.70 -0.93
CA PHE A 866 -7.05 -33.13 -0.39
C PHE A 866 -8.06 -32.01 -0.56
N ASN A 867 -9.21 -32.32 -1.17
CA ASN A 867 -10.39 -31.49 -1.19
C ASN A 867 -11.64 -32.36 -1.11
N ARG A 868 -12.53 -32.10 -0.14
CA ARG A 868 -13.68 -32.97 0.15
C ARG A 868 -14.69 -33.06 -0.98
N LYS A 869 -14.81 -32.02 -1.84
CA LYS A 869 -15.84 -31.93 -2.87
C LYS A 869 -15.32 -32.34 -4.26
N PHE A 870 -14.16 -31.82 -4.66
CA PHE A 870 -13.70 -31.87 -6.05
C PHE A 870 -12.60 -32.90 -6.30
N ARG A 871 -11.74 -33.18 -5.31
CA ARG A 871 -10.58 -34.05 -5.49
C ARG A 871 -10.52 -35.26 -4.53
N LYS A 872 -11.61 -35.54 -3.80
CA LYS A 872 -11.65 -36.65 -2.86
C LYS A 872 -11.32 -37.99 -3.52
N ASN A 873 -11.83 -38.25 -4.72
CA ASN A 873 -11.58 -39.49 -5.46
C ASN A 873 -10.14 -39.66 -5.92
N GLU A 874 -9.50 -38.57 -6.35
CA GLU A 874 -8.08 -38.55 -6.77
C GLU A 874 -7.17 -38.82 -5.57
N PHE A 875 -7.43 -38.12 -4.46
CA PHE A 875 -6.72 -38.35 -3.21
C PHE A 875 -6.91 -39.76 -2.70
N ASN A 876 -8.15 -40.30 -2.72
CA ASN A 876 -8.47 -41.66 -2.29
C ASN A 876 -7.67 -42.70 -3.10
N LYS A 877 -7.65 -42.58 -4.40
CA LYS A 877 -6.87 -43.49 -5.26
C LYS A 877 -5.38 -43.43 -4.94
N ALA A 878 -4.84 -42.26 -4.69
CA ALA A 878 -3.41 -42.08 -4.39
C ALA A 878 -3.08 -42.69 -3.02
N ILE A 879 -3.89 -42.44 -1.97
CA ILE A 879 -3.67 -42.97 -0.63
C ILE A 879 -3.88 -44.48 -0.58
N GLU A 880 -4.88 -45.01 -1.29
CA GLU A 880 -5.13 -46.46 -1.36
C GLU A 880 -3.98 -47.20 -2.03
N LYS A 881 -3.52 -46.68 -3.19
CA LYS A 881 -2.36 -47.24 -3.87
C LYS A 881 -1.13 -47.23 -2.95
N PHE A 882 -0.91 -46.13 -2.22
CA PHE A 882 0.17 -46.04 -1.27
C PHE A 882 0.00 -47.07 -0.11
N LEU A 883 -1.20 -47.20 0.45
CA LEU A 883 -1.46 -48.17 1.52
C LEU A 883 -1.32 -49.63 1.06
N ASP A 884 -1.59 -49.91 -0.21
CA ASP A 884 -1.40 -51.26 -0.78
C ASP A 884 0.08 -51.58 -0.99
N GLU A 885 0.95 -50.57 -1.22
CA GLU A 885 2.41 -50.73 -1.33
C GLU A 885 3.12 -50.90 0.02
N ILE A 886 2.49 -50.59 1.17
CA ILE A 886 2.98 -50.77 2.54
C ILE A 886 2.64 -52.15 3.05
#